data_45cfee85a1d3a13f97eeb0316b622dd2
#
_entry.id   45cfee85a1d3a13f97eeb0316b622dd2
#
_cell.length_a   1.000
_cell.length_b   1.000
_cell.length_c   1.000
_cell.angle_alpha   90.00
_cell.angle_beta   90.00
_cell.angle_gamma   90.00
#
_symmetry.space_group_name_H-M   'P 1'
#
loop_
_entity.id
_entity.type
_entity.pdbx_description
1 polymer ?
#
loop_
_entity_poly.entity_id
_entity_poly.type
_entity_poly.pdbx_seq_one_letter_code
_entity_poly.pdbx_strand_id
1 'polypeptide(L)'
;MVKGGDYLTRLLCDIETYSAADLPSVGVYRYTDDPSFEIILLSYKIDDADVETVDLTEQSIPEWFLDALTDPEYVKEAWNAQFERVSFTRILRRLKRLGPDEWLDPRQWRDTMVQAMELGLPASLKQAANYLGVDQVKDPRGVRLIRYFSTPTKPTVKQPESKRNMPADAPEDWELYKSYNAQDVRTEAAISDKLAAIKTQAHEWDLWAMDQRINDRGVAVDVPLADGAIHIMEHANAINMAHLKTVTGLDNPNSLMQLKQWLRDQGTPMEKLGKALVQEALDSGKLPPMVADALETRLKLSNSSTKKYLMMEDARCADGKVHGLLQFYGASRTGRWAGRLLQVQNLPRNYLPDLDLARSLVKAQDAEAIDLLYGDVPDVLKQLIRTGLTASPGHRLVVCDFSAIEARVIAWYAGEEWTLDAFRTHGKIYEATASQMFNIPMDRIDKQTRQKGKVATLALGYQGSVGALKAMGALNMGLTEDELPELVDKWRNANKHIVRFWYDCQRAVETVLSGGGVVRLQKGLMFYKRKGFLFIKLPSGRRLAYAKPRLEQQPDGRSHITYDGQGDKVGFMRLDTYGGKIVENIVQATARDLLADAMLRLEAGGYPVIMHIHDEAVADVPDGFGCATLCVRQSRGPRACR
;
A
#
# COMPACT_ATOMS: atom_id res chain seq x y z
N MET A 1 -43.84 -13.67 8.84
CA MET A 1 -43.25 -13.82 10.17
C MET A 1 -41.75 -14.05 9.96
N VAL A 2 -40.94 -13.01 10.01
CA VAL A 2 -39.47 -13.08 9.99
C VAL A 2 -39.09 -13.34 11.45
N LYS A 3 -38.52 -14.49 11.72
CA LYS A 3 -37.93 -14.82 13.03
C LYS A 3 -36.83 -13.81 13.35
N GLY A 4 -36.78 -13.38 14.62
CA GLY A 4 -35.90 -12.34 15.13
C GLY A 4 -34.45 -12.53 14.64
N GLY A 5 -33.94 -11.50 13.99
CA GLY A 5 -32.52 -11.38 13.77
C GLY A 5 -31.86 -11.13 15.13
N ASP A 6 -30.88 -11.94 15.47
CA ASP A 6 -30.02 -11.71 16.61
C ASP A 6 -29.39 -10.34 16.42
N TYR A 7 -29.84 -9.36 17.23
CA TYR A 7 -29.25 -8.03 17.26
C TYR A 7 -27.93 -8.16 18.03
N LEU A 8 -26.82 -8.19 17.29
CA LEU A 8 -25.49 -8.13 17.88
C LEU A 8 -25.31 -6.76 18.56
N THR A 9 -24.82 -6.76 19.78
CA THR A 9 -24.49 -5.53 20.52
C THR A 9 -23.30 -4.84 19.85
N ARG A 10 -23.44 -3.56 19.55
CA ARG A 10 -22.40 -2.74 18.95
C ARG A 10 -21.52 -2.13 20.04
N LEU A 11 -20.23 -2.42 20.02
CA LEU A 11 -19.23 -1.89 20.95
C LEU A 11 -18.22 -1.06 20.17
N LEU A 12 -18.37 0.27 20.20
CA LEU A 12 -17.36 1.19 19.67
C LEU A 12 -16.30 1.44 20.73
N CYS A 13 -15.03 1.53 20.32
CA CYS A 13 -13.94 1.84 21.23
C CYS A 13 -12.80 2.56 20.52
N ASP A 14 -12.12 3.41 21.28
CA ASP A 14 -10.88 4.08 20.91
C ASP A 14 -9.93 4.05 22.10
N ILE A 15 -8.65 3.88 21.86
CA ILE A 15 -7.64 3.77 22.90
C ILE A 15 -6.49 4.75 22.68
N GLU A 16 -5.99 5.28 23.79
CA GLU A 16 -4.70 5.97 23.81
C GLU A 16 -3.66 5.08 24.48
N THR A 17 -2.46 5.08 23.92
CA THR A 17 -1.43 4.11 24.31
C THR A 17 -0.10 4.79 24.56
N TYR A 18 0.80 4.11 25.28
CA TYR A 18 2.19 4.47 25.40
C TYR A 18 3.08 3.28 24.97
N SER A 19 4.18 3.57 24.30
CA SER A 19 5.28 2.63 24.07
C SER A 19 6.58 3.40 23.85
N ALA A 20 7.71 2.80 24.20
CA ALA A 20 9.04 3.32 23.87
C ALA A 20 9.36 3.17 22.36
N ALA A 21 8.69 2.25 21.68
CA ALA A 21 8.81 2.07 20.24
C ALA A 21 8.07 3.19 19.48
N ASP A 22 8.63 3.67 18.36
CA ASP A 22 8.03 4.72 17.53
C ASP A 22 7.02 4.11 16.55
N LEU A 23 5.72 4.19 16.85
CA LEU A 23 4.64 3.61 16.06
C LEU A 23 4.73 3.88 14.54
N PRO A 24 4.99 5.10 14.06
CA PRO A 24 5.15 5.35 12.63
C PRO A 24 6.29 4.58 11.96
N SER A 25 7.36 4.33 12.70
CA SER A 25 8.55 3.63 12.19
C SER A 25 8.41 2.11 12.22
N VAL A 26 7.80 1.54 13.27
CA VAL A 26 7.83 0.08 13.50
C VAL A 26 6.48 -0.61 13.24
N GLY A 27 5.38 0.15 13.12
CA GLY A 27 4.03 -0.38 12.96
C GLY A 27 3.43 -0.95 14.26
N VAL A 28 2.11 -1.18 14.25
CA VAL A 28 1.35 -1.53 15.46
C VAL A 28 1.82 -2.83 16.12
N TYR A 29 2.19 -3.84 15.35
CA TYR A 29 2.59 -5.14 15.88
C TYR A 29 3.87 -5.05 16.73
N ARG A 30 4.93 -4.43 16.19
CA ARG A 30 6.19 -4.24 16.93
C ARG A 30 6.04 -3.21 18.05
N TYR A 31 5.20 -2.18 17.84
CA TYR A 31 4.86 -1.18 18.86
C TYR A 31 4.23 -1.82 20.09
N THR A 32 3.27 -2.73 19.91
CA THR A 32 2.60 -3.45 21.00
C THR A 32 3.42 -4.60 21.57
N ASP A 33 4.42 -5.08 20.83
CA ASP A 33 5.36 -6.12 21.27
C ASP A 33 6.42 -5.58 22.24
N ASP A 34 6.63 -4.27 22.25
CA ASP A 34 7.56 -3.63 23.17
C ASP A 34 7.13 -3.83 24.63
N PRO A 35 8.07 -4.19 25.54
CA PRO A 35 7.75 -4.39 26.95
C PRO A 35 7.09 -3.19 27.64
N SER A 36 7.40 -1.97 27.18
CA SER A 36 6.85 -0.72 27.73
C SER A 36 5.43 -0.41 27.25
N PHE A 37 4.89 -1.20 26.31
CA PHE A 37 3.56 -0.93 25.75
C PHE A 37 2.47 -1.02 26.83
N GLU A 38 1.64 0.02 26.90
CA GLU A 38 0.48 0.11 27.76
C GLU A 38 -0.67 0.82 27.03
N ILE A 39 -1.91 0.41 27.33
CA ILE A 39 -3.09 1.22 27.05
C ILE A 39 -3.27 2.15 28.26
N ILE A 40 -3.34 3.45 28.04
CA ILE A 40 -3.41 4.47 29.10
C ILE A 40 -4.79 5.08 29.24
N LEU A 41 -5.55 5.15 28.14
CA LEU A 41 -6.96 5.56 28.15
C LEU A 41 -7.77 4.57 27.28
N LEU A 42 -8.99 4.29 27.71
CA LEU A 42 -10.00 3.54 26.98
C LEU A 42 -11.31 4.33 27.00
N SER A 43 -11.79 4.74 25.84
CA SER A 43 -13.15 5.25 25.68
C SER A 43 -13.98 4.26 24.88
N TYR A 44 -15.23 4.05 25.28
CA TYR A 44 -16.15 3.13 24.61
C TYR A 44 -17.59 3.62 24.63
N LYS A 45 -18.39 3.07 23.73
CA LYS A 45 -19.83 3.29 23.61
C LYS A 45 -20.51 1.97 23.26
N ILE A 46 -21.57 1.62 24.00
CA ILE A 46 -22.41 0.46 23.73
C ILE A 46 -23.71 0.95 23.10
N ASP A 47 -24.03 0.49 21.89
CA ASP A 47 -25.22 0.86 21.13
C ASP A 47 -25.50 2.39 21.19
N ASP A 48 -26.63 2.80 21.77
CA ASP A 48 -27.03 4.21 21.88
C ASP A 48 -26.66 4.84 23.23
N ALA A 49 -25.95 4.12 24.15
CA ALA A 49 -25.50 4.66 25.43
C ALA A 49 -24.52 5.84 25.26
N ASP A 50 -24.30 6.59 26.32
CA ASP A 50 -23.27 7.62 26.34
C ASP A 50 -21.86 7.03 26.27
N VAL A 51 -20.89 7.84 25.83
CA VAL A 51 -19.49 7.44 25.83
C VAL A 51 -18.93 7.47 27.24
N GLU A 52 -18.35 6.37 27.65
CA GLU A 52 -17.59 6.22 28.90
C GLU A 52 -16.10 6.23 28.63
N THR A 53 -15.31 6.79 29.56
CA THR A 53 -13.85 6.83 29.50
C THR A 53 -13.26 6.27 30.78
N VAL A 54 -12.33 5.34 30.65
CA VAL A 54 -11.58 4.70 31.73
C VAL A 54 -10.13 5.19 31.69
N ASP A 55 -9.69 5.77 32.79
CA ASP A 55 -8.28 6.13 33.02
C ASP A 55 -7.52 4.89 33.51
N LEU A 56 -6.77 4.26 32.60
CA LEU A 56 -6.06 3.03 32.87
C LEU A 56 -4.71 3.24 33.59
N THR A 57 -4.36 4.49 33.89
CA THR A 57 -3.24 4.80 34.80
C THR A 57 -3.64 4.66 36.27
N GLU A 58 -4.95 4.70 36.56
CA GLU A 58 -5.52 4.59 37.90
C GLU A 58 -6.42 3.36 38.08
N GLN A 59 -7.00 2.85 36.99
CA GLN A 59 -7.98 1.76 36.99
C GLN A 59 -7.55 0.63 36.07
N SER A 60 -8.16 -0.54 36.23
CA SER A 60 -8.01 -1.67 35.30
C SER A 60 -9.09 -1.59 34.21
N ILE A 61 -8.84 -2.23 33.06
CA ILE A 61 -9.89 -2.45 32.05
C ILE A 61 -11.03 -3.22 32.70
N PRO A 62 -12.30 -2.78 32.56
CA PRO A 62 -13.45 -3.48 33.15
C PRO A 62 -13.53 -4.94 32.68
N GLU A 63 -13.81 -5.85 33.61
CA GLU A 63 -13.88 -7.30 33.32
C GLU A 63 -14.87 -7.63 32.21
N TRP A 64 -16.07 -7.02 32.25
CA TRP A 64 -17.08 -7.22 31.22
C TRP A 64 -16.58 -6.78 29.83
N PHE A 65 -15.73 -5.72 29.75
CA PHE A 65 -15.16 -5.25 28.48
C PHE A 65 -14.15 -6.28 27.92
N LEU A 66 -13.31 -6.85 28.79
CA LEU A 66 -12.39 -7.94 28.42
C LEU A 66 -13.16 -9.17 27.92
N ASP A 67 -14.28 -9.52 28.55
CA ASP A 67 -15.15 -10.62 28.11
C ASP A 67 -15.78 -10.31 26.75
N ALA A 68 -16.32 -9.10 26.57
CA ALA A 68 -16.93 -8.65 25.32
C ALA A 68 -15.96 -8.68 24.13
N LEU A 69 -14.63 -8.51 24.35
CA LEU A 69 -13.64 -8.59 23.27
C LEU A 69 -13.61 -9.95 22.56
N THR A 70 -13.91 -11.03 23.28
CA THR A 70 -13.92 -12.40 22.73
C THR A 70 -15.33 -12.93 22.46
N ASP A 71 -16.37 -12.28 23.01
CA ASP A 71 -17.75 -12.67 22.85
C ASP A 71 -18.27 -12.38 21.43
N PRO A 72 -18.79 -13.38 20.70
CA PRO A 72 -19.35 -13.20 19.37
C PRO A 72 -20.68 -12.42 19.33
N GLU A 73 -21.34 -12.21 20.46
CA GLU A 73 -22.55 -11.40 20.54
C GLU A 73 -22.25 -9.89 20.44
N TYR A 74 -20.97 -9.49 20.60
CA TYR A 74 -20.51 -8.12 20.41
C TYR A 74 -19.81 -7.95 19.07
N VAL A 75 -20.24 -6.94 18.29
CA VAL A 75 -19.49 -6.42 17.14
C VAL A 75 -18.68 -5.23 17.60
N LYS A 76 -17.36 -5.38 17.59
CA LYS A 76 -16.41 -4.31 17.95
C LYS A 76 -16.23 -3.39 16.74
N GLU A 77 -16.25 -2.09 16.96
CA GLU A 77 -16.10 -1.10 15.90
C GLU A 77 -15.07 -0.05 16.34
N ALA A 78 -14.14 0.29 15.45
CA ALA A 78 -13.12 1.30 15.70
C ALA A 78 -12.68 1.98 14.39
N TRP A 79 -12.13 3.19 14.49
CA TRP A 79 -11.50 3.89 13.38
C TRP A 79 -10.06 3.40 13.22
N ASN A 80 -9.79 2.61 12.20
CA ASN A 80 -8.54 1.83 12.02
C ASN A 80 -8.44 0.66 13.01
N ALA A 81 -9.51 -0.12 13.08
CA ALA A 81 -9.74 -1.20 14.04
C ALA A 81 -8.60 -2.24 14.17
N GLN A 82 -7.66 -2.27 13.22
CA GLN A 82 -6.44 -3.08 13.35
C GLN A 82 -5.63 -2.65 14.58
N PHE A 83 -5.57 -1.36 14.90
CA PHE A 83 -4.80 -0.84 16.02
C PHE A 83 -5.38 -1.34 17.35
N GLU A 84 -6.67 -1.18 17.57
CA GLU A 84 -7.37 -1.62 18.77
C GLU A 84 -7.30 -3.14 18.91
N ARG A 85 -7.61 -3.88 17.84
CA ARG A 85 -7.61 -5.34 17.84
C ARG A 85 -6.24 -5.92 18.20
N VAL A 86 -5.16 -5.40 17.64
CA VAL A 86 -3.79 -5.85 17.94
C VAL A 86 -3.40 -5.47 19.36
N SER A 87 -3.72 -4.26 19.80
CA SER A 87 -3.45 -3.76 21.16
C SER A 87 -4.16 -4.60 22.21
N PHE A 88 -5.46 -4.85 22.06
CA PHE A 88 -6.21 -5.69 23.00
C PHE A 88 -5.77 -7.16 22.95
N THR A 89 -5.39 -7.70 21.79
CA THR A 89 -4.79 -9.04 21.70
C THR A 89 -3.57 -9.13 22.61
N ARG A 90 -2.69 -8.13 22.57
CA ARG A 90 -1.49 -8.10 23.43
C ARG A 90 -1.84 -8.06 24.91
N ILE A 91 -2.83 -7.26 25.31
CA ILE A 91 -3.30 -7.20 26.70
C ILE A 91 -3.90 -8.55 27.14
N LEU A 92 -4.77 -9.15 26.34
CA LEU A 92 -5.40 -10.44 26.68
C LEU A 92 -4.37 -11.58 26.80
N ARG A 93 -3.32 -11.58 25.98
CA ARG A 93 -2.19 -12.52 26.12
C ARG A 93 -1.42 -12.28 27.43
N ARG A 94 -1.14 -11.04 27.80
CA ARG A 94 -0.50 -10.71 29.11
C ARG A 94 -1.36 -11.14 30.30
N LEU A 95 -2.67 -11.03 30.17
CA LEU A 95 -3.64 -11.48 31.17
C LEU A 95 -3.91 -13.01 31.12
N LYS A 96 -3.30 -13.74 30.18
CA LYS A 96 -3.49 -15.19 29.94
C LYS A 96 -4.92 -15.57 29.58
N ARG A 97 -5.68 -14.64 28.98
CA ARG A 97 -7.04 -14.88 28.44
C ARG A 97 -7.00 -15.35 26.98
N LEU A 98 -5.89 -15.13 26.28
CA LEU A 98 -5.56 -15.69 24.98
C LEU A 98 -4.24 -16.46 25.06
N GLY A 99 -4.10 -17.49 24.25
CA GLY A 99 -2.84 -18.20 24.04
C GLY A 99 -1.77 -17.29 23.39
N PRO A 100 -0.49 -17.66 23.45
CA PRO A 100 0.61 -16.82 22.95
C PRO A 100 0.51 -16.52 21.45
N ASP A 101 -0.07 -17.42 20.64
CA ASP A 101 -0.21 -17.30 19.19
C ASP A 101 -1.65 -17.00 18.76
N GLU A 102 -2.60 -16.89 19.71
CA GLU A 102 -4.00 -16.58 19.41
C GLU A 102 -4.19 -15.08 19.21
N TRP A 103 -5.02 -14.72 18.24
CA TRP A 103 -5.42 -13.35 17.92
C TRP A 103 -6.92 -13.20 18.11
N LEU A 104 -7.37 -12.01 18.54
CA LEU A 104 -8.80 -11.67 18.52
C LEU A 104 -9.35 -11.87 17.10
N ASP A 105 -10.49 -12.60 17.02
CA ASP A 105 -11.11 -12.94 15.73
C ASP A 105 -11.51 -11.67 14.94
N PRO A 106 -10.87 -11.40 13.81
CA PRO A 106 -11.18 -10.19 13.03
C PRO A 106 -12.60 -10.17 12.47
N ARG A 107 -13.31 -11.30 12.40
CA ARG A 107 -14.71 -11.35 11.93
C ARG A 107 -15.68 -10.63 12.86
N GLN A 108 -15.30 -10.47 14.12
CA GLN A 108 -16.08 -9.75 15.14
C GLN A 108 -15.82 -8.24 15.13
N TRP A 109 -14.94 -7.76 14.24
CA TRP A 109 -14.56 -6.35 14.16
C TRP A 109 -15.08 -5.68 12.89
N ARG A 110 -15.32 -4.38 12.98
CA ARG A 110 -15.64 -3.51 11.85
C ARG A 110 -14.73 -2.30 11.90
N ASP A 111 -14.23 -1.90 10.77
CA ASP A 111 -13.33 -0.74 10.63
C ASP A 111 -14.06 0.38 9.89
N THR A 112 -14.45 1.42 10.64
CA THR A 112 -15.19 2.56 10.11
C THR A 112 -14.36 3.36 9.11
N MET A 113 -13.01 3.38 9.24
CA MET A 113 -12.11 3.98 8.27
C MET A 113 -12.17 3.22 6.94
N VAL A 114 -12.18 1.89 6.96
CA VAL A 114 -12.31 1.06 5.74
C VAL A 114 -13.63 1.34 5.04
N GLN A 115 -14.74 1.43 5.79
CA GLN A 115 -16.04 1.79 5.23
C GLN A 115 -16.03 3.19 4.57
N ALA A 116 -15.36 4.17 5.20
CA ALA A 116 -15.19 5.49 4.62
C ALA A 116 -14.35 5.43 3.32
N MET A 117 -13.23 4.68 3.34
CA MET A 117 -12.36 4.52 2.16
C MET A 117 -13.05 3.77 1.00
N GLU A 118 -13.94 2.80 1.28
CA GLU A 118 -14.78 2.13 0.25
C GLU A 118 -15.65 3.16 -0.49
N LEU A 119 -16.08 4.20 0.19
CA LEU A 119 -16.85 5.30 -0.40
C LEU A 119 -15.98 6.41 -1.02
N GLY A 120 -14.66 6.22 -1.05
CA GLY A 120 -13.71 7.19 -1.58
C GLY A 120 -13.54 8.42 -0.70
N LEU A 121 -13.91 8.34 0.59
CA LEU A 121 -13.78 9.40 1.59
C LEU A 121 -12.38 9.42 2.21
N PRO A 122 -12.01 10.50 2.94
CA PRO A 122 -10.72 10.57 3.62
C PRO A 122 -10.51 9.48 4.67
N ALA A 123 -9.28 8.94 4.76
CA ALA A 123 -8.90 7.98 5.80
C ALA A 123 -8.62 8.63 7.17
N SER A 124 -8.51 9.96 7.25
CA SER A 124 -8.36 10.68 8.52
C SER A 124 -9.72 10.92 9.15
N LEU A 125 -9.91 10.51 10.41
CA LEU A 125 -11.15 10.71 11.19
C LEU A 125 -11.63 12.17 11.11
N LYS A 126 -10.73 13.14 11.38
CA LYS A 126 -11.02 14.58 11.29
C LYS A 126 -11.47 15.02 9.89
N GLN A 127 -10.80 14.56 8.84
CA GLN A 127 -11.16 14.96 7.48
C GLN A 127 -12.47 14.31 7.03
N ALA A 128 -12.72 13.05 7.43
CA ALA A 128 -13.98 12.36 7.15
C ALA A 128 -15.16 13.03 7.87
N ALA A 129 -15.00 13.39 9.16
CA ALA A 129 -15.99 14.14 9.93
C ALA A 129 -16.35 15.46 9.26
N ASN A 130 -15.33 16.26 8.93
CA ASN A 130 -15.53 17.55 8.23
C ASN A 130 -16.24 17.39 6.88
N TYR A 131 -15.85 16.40 6.10
CA TYR A 131 -16.43 16.13 4.78
C TYR A 131 -17.91 15.71 4.87
N LEU A 132 -18.22 14.89 5.86
CA LEU A 132 -19.59 14.41 6.11
C LEU A 132 -20.47 15.42 6.86
N GLY A 133 -19.94 16.56 7.29
CA GLY A 133 -20.65 17.55 8.07
C GLY A 133 -21.11 16.96 9.40
N VAL A 134 -20.19 16.30 10.11
CA VAL A 134 -20.40 15.86 11.49
C VAL A 134 -20.08 17.05 12.41
N ASP A 135 -21.03 17.45 13.24
CA ASP A 135 -20.88 18.63 14.12
C ASP A 135 -19.84 18.42 15.23
N GLN A 136 -19.47 17.17 15.47
CA GLN A 136 -18.47 16.77 16.45
C GLN A 136 -17.09 16.78 15.81
N VAL A 137 -16.32 17.85 16.02
CA VAL A 137 -15.01 18.03 15.39
C VAL A 137 -13.89 17.63 16.36
N LYS A 138 -12.96 16.83 15.88
CA LYS A 138 -11.73 16.45 16.60
C LYS A 138 -10.96 17.68 17.11
N ASP A 139 -10.62 17.70 18.41
CA ASP A 139 -9.89 18.79 19.06
C ASP A 139 -8.48 18.95 18.43
N PRO A 140 -8.11 20.13 17.93
CA PRO A 140 -6.81 20.36 17.33
C PRO A 140 -5.63 20.19 18.29
N ARG A 141 -5.87 20.22 19.61
CA ARG A 141 -4.85 20.03 20.66
C ARG A 141 -4.40 18.58 20.80
N GLY A 142 -5.17 17.60 20.29
CA GLY A 142 -4.90 16.17 20.43
C GLY A 142 -3.51 15.75 20.00
N VAL A 143 -2.99 16.27 18.86
CA VAL A 143 -1.62 15.95 18.39
C VAL A 143 -0.55 16.30 19.43
N ARG A 144 -0.72 17.42 20.16
CA ARG A 144 0.18 17.82 21.24
C ARG A 144 0.07 16.87 22.42
N LEU A 145 -1.16 16.48 22.79
CA LEU A 145 -1.43 15.59 23.93
C LEU A 145 -0.88 14.17 23.67
N ILE A 146 -1.14 13.62 22.48
CA ILE A 146 -0.56 12.33 22.04
C ILE A 146 0.96 12.39 22.14
N ARG A 147 1.58 13.44 21.58
CA ARG A 147 3.03 13.58 21.66
C ARG A 147 3.56 13.70 23.09
N TYR A 148 2.78 14.27 23.98
CA TYR A 148 3.19 14.50 25.36
C TYR A 148 3.07 13.23 26.21
N PHE A 149 1.92 12.53 26.15
CA PHE A 149 1.63 11.39 27.03
C PHE A 149 1.93 10.01 26.38
N SER A 150 1.85 9.90 25.06
CA SER A 150 1.94 8.61 24.34
C SER A 150 3.30 8.33 23.75
N THR A 151 4.26 9.28 23.79
CA THR A 151 5.61 9.07 23.28
C THR A 151 6.67 9.45 24.31
N PRO A 152 7.83 8.76 24.30
CA PRO A 152 8.95 9.15 25.14
C PRO A 152 9.44 10.57 24.80
N THR A 153 9.90 11.31 25.80
CA THR A 153 10.53 12.61 25.57
C THR A 153 11.84 12.42 24.80
N LYS A 154 12.13 13.31 23.88
CA LYS A 154 13.41 13.27 23.16
C LYS A 154 14.54 13.68 24.10
N PRO A 155 15.68 12.95 24.11
CA PRO A 155 16.86 13.37 24.85
C PRO A 155 17.28 14.80 24.45
N THR A 156 17.68 15.58 25.44
CA THR A 156 18.23 16.93 25.27
C THR A 156 19.55 17.06 26.01
N VAL A 157 20.33 18.12 25.74
CA VAL A 157 21.58 18.37 26.46
C VAL A 157 21.36 18.49 27.98
N LYS A 158 20.17 18.99 28.40
CA LYS A 158 19.81 19.11 29.82
C LYS A 158 19.18 17.84 30.40
N GLN A 159 18.64 16.99 29.56
CA GLN A 159 18.01 15.72 29.92
C GLN A 159 18.45 14.66 28.90
N PRO A 160 19.61 14.02 29.14
CA PRO A 160 20.19 13.07 28.19
C PRO A 160 19.42 11.76 28.08
N GLU A 161 18.55 11.44 29.05
CA GLU A 161 17.71 10.25 29.05
C GLU A 161 16.29 10.58 28.59
N SER A 162 15.73 9.68 27.81
CA SER A 162 14.32 9.70 27.44
C SER A 162 13.47 9.40 28.68
N LYS A 163 12.39 10.16 28.91
CA LYS A 163 11.44 9.96 30.02
C LYS A 163 10.01 9.82 29.48
N ARG A 164 9.17 9.18 30.26
CA ARG A 164 7.73 9.19 30.08
C ARG A 164 7.13 10.34 30.90
N ASN A 165 6.26 11.12 30.29
CA ASN A 165 5.43 12.07 31.01
C ASN A 165 4.21 11.33 31.61
N MET A 166 3.97 11.57 32.88
CA MET A 166 2.86 10.98 33.63
C MET A 166 1.69 11.96 33.77
N PRO A 167 0.47 11.48 34.05
CA PRO A 167 -0.67 12.37 34.30
C PRO A 167 -0.40 13.49 35.31
N ALA A 168 0.33 13.16 36.38
CA ALA A 168 0.69 14.11 37.44
C ALA A 168 1.61 15.25 36.98
N ASP A 169 2.35 15.08 35.87
CA ASP A 169 3.23 16.13 35.34
C ASP A 169 2.46 17.28 34.67
N ALA A 170 1.22 17.01 34.19
CA ALA A 170 0.33 17.99 33.56
C ALA A 170 -1.16 17.59 33.74
N PRO A 171 -1.73 17.71 34.95
CA PRO A 171 -3.08 17.23 35.28
C PRO A 171 -4.19 17.84 34.41
N GLU A 172 -4.14 19.14 34.11
CA GLU A 172 -5.10 19.80 33.23
C GLU A 172 -5.06 19.27 31.80
N ASP A 173 -3.87 19.04 31.27
CA ASP A 173 -3.68 18.43 29.95
C ASP A 173 -4.14 16.96 29.92
N TRP A 174 -4.01 16.24 31.05
CA TRP A 174 -4.53 14.87 31.18
C TRP A 174 -6.04 14.81 31.13
N GLU A 175 -6.75 15.67 31.85
CA GLU A 175 -8.22 15.79 31.78
C GLU A 175 -8.68 16.13 30.35
N LEU A 176 -7.95 17.03 29.70
CA LEU A 176 -8.19 17.33 28.29
C LEU A 176 -7.97 16.11 27.38
N TYR A 177 -6.96 15.27 27.69
CA TYR A 177 -6.65 14.08 26.90
C TYR A 177 -7.74 13.00 27.05
N LYS A 178 -8.30 12.81 28.24
CA LYS A 178 -9.50 11.98 28.47
C LYS A 178 -10.69 12.49 27.65
N SER A 179 -10.95 13.78 27.68
CA SER A 179 -12.02 14.39 26.87
C SER A 179 -11.79 14.22 25.37
N TYR A 180 -10.54 14.28 24.92
CA TYR A 180 -10.14 14.06 23.54
C TYR A 180 -10.42 12.61 23.09
N ASN A 181 -10.02 11.60 23.86
CA ASN A 181 -10.27 10.19 23.57
C ASN A 181 -11.79 9.90 23.50
N ALA A 182 -12.58 10.42 24.46
CA ALA A 182 -14.04 10.32 24.40
C ALA A 182 -14.65 10.99 23.15
N GLN A 183 -14.05 12.11 22.71
CA GLN A 183 -14.52 12.82 21.53
C GLN A 183 -14.24 12.05 20.24
N ASP A 184 -13.15 11.30 20.16
CA ASP A 184 -12.85 10.46 18.99
C ASP A 184 -13.91 9.36 18.82
N VAL A 185 -14.35 8.69 19.91
CA VAL A 185 -15.47 7.72 19.89
C VAL A 185 -16.80 8.38 19.46
N ARG A 186 -17.13 9.58 19.98
CA ARG A 186 -18.35 10.29 19.54
C ARG A 186 -18.32 10.64 18.07
N THR A 187 -17.16 11.09 17.60
CA THR A 187 -16.96 11.46 16.20
C THR A 187 -17.07 10.24 15.28
N GLU A 188 -16.46 9.14 15.67
CA GLU A 188 -16.56 7.87 14.94
C GLU A 188 -18.00 7.36 14.90
N ALA A 189 -18.71 7.32 16.04
CA ALA A 189 -20.11 6.90 16.09
C ALA A 189 -20.97 7.70 15.10
N ALA A 190 -20.83 9.03 15.11
CA ALA A 190 -21.58 9.90 14.20
C ALA A 190 -21.23 9.68 12.72
N ILE A 191 -19.97 9.36 12.40
CA ILE A 191 -19.56 8.96 11.04
C ILE A 191 -20.19 7.63 10.68
N SER A 192 -20.04 6.60 11.51
CA SER A 192 -20.57 5.26 11.28
C SER A 192 -22.08 5.29 11.04
N ASP A 193 -22.83 6.06 11.82
CA ASP A 193 -24.29 6.23 11.65
C ASP A 193 -24.63 6.88 10.28
N LYS A 194 -23.86 7.87 9.83
CA LYS A 194 -24.03 8.44 8.48
C LYS A 194 -23.69 7.42 7.38
N LEU A 195 -22.66 6.61 7.56
CA LEU A 195 -22.23 5.59 6.62
C LEU A 195 -23.16 4.37 6.57
N ALA A 196 -23.90 4.09 7.66
CA ALA A 196 -24.87 2.99 7.74
C ALA A 196 -25.92 2.99 6.61
N ALA A 197 -26.15 4.19 6.01
CA ALA A 197 -27.02 4.34 4.84
C ALA A 197 -26.50 3.65 3.55
N ILE A 198 -25.18 3.34 3.49
CA ILE A 198 -24.51 2.70 2.37
C ILE A 198 -23.61 1.60 2.94
N LYS A 199 -24.22 0.48 3.29
CA LYS A 199 -23.53 -0.63 3.97
C LYS A 199 -22.42 -1.23 3.08
N THR A 200 -21.27 -1.50 3.67
CA THR A 200 -20.24 -2.39 3.13
C THR A 200 -20.80 -3.80 2.95
N GLN A 201 -20.42 -4.47 1.89
CA GLN A 201 -20.90 -5.83 1.62
C GLN A 201 -20.28 -6.83 2.60
N ALA A 202 -21.02 -7.87 2.99
CA ALA A 202 -20.54 -8.91 3.89
C ALA A 202 -19.21 -9.53 3.39
N HIS A 203 -19.11 -9.79 2.08
CA HIS A 203 -17.91 -10.34 1.47
C HIS A 203 -16.66 -9.43 1.65
N GLU A 204 -16.80 -8.11 1.66
CA GLU A 204 -15.66 -7.21 1.92
C GLU A 204 -15.18 -7.31 3.38
N TRP A 205 -16.07 -7.60 4.32
CA TRP A 205 -15.69 -7.88 5.70
C TRP A 205 -14.96 -9.23 5.84
N ASP A 206 -15.34 -10.26 5.05
CA ASP A 206 -14.60 -11.51 4.99
C ASP A 206 -13.18 -11.29 4.45
N LEU A 207 -13.03 -10.42 3.45
CA LEU A 207 -11.74 -10.04 2.88
C LEU A 207 -10.91 -9.21 3.86
N TRP A 208 -11.53 -8.28 4.59
CA TRP A 208 -10.85 -7.54 5.66
C TRP A 208 -10.37 -8.47 6.76
N ALA A 209 -11.20 -9.42 7.17
CA ALA A 209 -10.81 -10.41 8.17
C ALA A 209 -9.67 -11.32 7.67
N MET A 210 -9.65 -11.68 6.39
CA MET A 210 -8.52 -12.40 5.78
C MET A 210 -7.25 -11.53 5.80
N ASP A 211 -7.33 -10.26 5.42
CA ASP A 211 -6.20 -9.31 5.48
C ASP A 211 -5.61 -9.23 6.88
N GLN A 212 -6.47 -9.13 7.90
CA GLN A 212 -6.02 -9.12 9.29
C GLN A 212 -5.27 -10.40 9.65
N ARG A 213 -5.76 -11.58 9.24
CA ARG A 213 -5.06 -12.86 9.47
C ARG A 213 -3.73 -12.95 8.72
N ILE A 214 -3.64 -12.39 7.51
CA ILE A 214 -2.38 -12.31 6.76
C ILE A 214 -1.37 -11.45 7.53
N ASN A 215 -1.78 -10.29 8.01
CA ASN A 215 -0.94 -9.40 8.80
C ASN A 215 -0.55 -10.02 10.16
N ASP A 216 -1.45 -10.78 10.80
CA ASP A 216 -1.21 -11.49 12.06
C ASP A 216 -0.16 -12.60 11.93
N ARG A 217 -0.09 -13.29 10.78
CA ARG A 217 0.91 -14.34 10.52
C ARG A 217 2.31 -13.78 10.36
N GLY A 218 2.42 -12.59 9.75
CA GLY A 218 3.70 -11.97 9.44
C GLY A 218 4.57 -12.78 8.48
N VAL A 219 5.74 -12.26 8.20
CA VAL A 219 6.74 -12.88 7.30
C VAL A 219 8.06 -13.00 8.04
N ALA A 220 8.66 -14.17 8.02
CA ALA A 220 9.95 -14.40 8.66
C ALA A 220 11.08 -13.62 7.94
N VAL A 221 12.05 -13.17 8.74
CA VAL A 221 13.22 -12.41 8.27
C VAL A 221 14.47 -13.28 8.38
N ASP A 222 15.29 -13.27 7.32
CA ASP A 222 16.66 -13.83 7.37
C ASP A 222 17.57 -12.84 8.13
N VAL A 223 17.55 -12.96 9.46
CA VAL A 223 18.28 -12.06 10.37
C VAL A 223 19.76 -11.97 10.02
N PRO A 224 20.51 -13.08 9.84
CA PRO A 224 21.91 -13.01 9.47
C PRO A 224 22.18 -12.24 8.15
N LEU A 225 21.25 -12.31 7.20
CA LEU A 225 21.37 -11.56 5.95
C LEU A 225 21.11 -10.06 6.18
N ALA A 226 20.11 -9.73 6.98
CA ALA A 226 19.78 -8.34 7.30
C ALA A 226 20.92 -7.67 8.06
N ASP A 227 21.42 -8.31 9.14
CA ASP A 227 22.51 -7.83 9.96
C ASP A 227 23.82 -7.64 9.14
N GLY A 228 24.15 -8.62 8.30
CA GLY A 228 25.32 -8.54 7.43
C GLY A 228 25.20 -7.40 6.42
N ALA A 229 24.03 -7.20 5.84
CA ALA A 229 23.78 -6.09 4.91
C ALA A 229 23.86 -4.72 5.60
N ILE A 230 23.34 -4.60 6.83
CA ILE A 230 23.43 -3.37 7.64
C ILE A 230 24.88 -3.06 7.95
N HIS A 231 25.64 -4.04 8.44
CA HIS A 231 27.07 -3.86 8.76
C HIS A 231 27.88 -3.38 7.55
N ILE A 232 27.75 -4.06 6.39
CA ILE A 232 28.43 -3.68 5.15
C ILE A 232 28.04 -2.26 4.72
N MET A 233 26.76 -1.92 4.79
CA MET A 233 26.22 -0.61 4.42
C MET A 233 26.78 0.50 5.33
N GLU A 234 26.79 0.28 6.65
CA GLU A 234 27.31 1.25 7.62
C GLU A 234 28.81 1.52 7.40
N HIS A 235 29.58 0.46 7.18
CA HIS A 235 31.01 0.58 6.86
C HIS A 235 31.23 1.36 5.56
N ALA A 236 30.52 1.02 4.48
CA ALA A 236 30.59 1.73 3.21
C ALA A 236 30.16 3.20 3.33
N ASN A 237 29.10 3.47 4.10
CA ASN A 237 28.64 4.83 4.35
C ASN A 237 29.66 5.65 5.16
N ALA A 238 30.34 5.05 6.14
CA ALA A 238 31.40 5.71 6.90
C ALA A 238 32.58 6.12 5.99
N ILE A 239 33.02 5.22 5.12
CA ILE A 239 34.08 5.49 4.12
C ILE A 239 33.65 6.60 3.16
N ASN A 240 32.47 6.48 2.55
CA ASN A 240 31.96 7.47 1.60
C ASN A 240 31.75 8.84 2.26
N MET A 241 31.32 8.89 3.51
CA MET A 241 31.17 10.13 4.27
C MET A 241 32.52 10.79 4.57
N ALA A 242 33.52 10.02 4.97
CA ALA A 242 34.89 10.52 5.20
C ALA A 242 35.48 11.06 3.88
N HIS A 243 35.32 10.34 2.79
CA HIS A 243 35.72 10.79 1.45
C HIS A 243 35.03 12.09 1.05
N LEU A 244 33.70 12.16 1.16
CA LEU A 244 32.94 13.34 0.81
C LEU A 244 33.31 14.57 1.65
N LYS A 245 33.62 14.39 2.94
CA LYS A 245 34.18 15.46 3.80
C LYS A 245 35.54 15.94 3.30
N THR A 246 36.40 15.02 2.91
CA THR A 246 37.72 15.35 2.38
C THR A 246 37.65 16.14 1.08
N VAL A 247 36.81 15.68 0.14
CA VAL A 247 36.64 16.32 -1.17
C VAL A 247 35.97 17.70 -1.07
N THR A 248 34.97 17.84 -0.20
CA THR A 248 34.21 19.10 -0.11
C THR A 248 34.72 20.08 0.93
N GLY A 249 35.47 19.62 1.92
CA GLY A 249 35.88 20.42 3.09
C GLY A 249 34.72 20.80 4.02
N LEU A 250 33.50 20.23 3.84
CA LEU A 250 32.33 20.56 4.63
C LEU A 250 32.29 19.76 5.95
N ASP A 251 31.85 20.40 7.03
CA ASP A 251 31.59 19.70 8.29
C ASP A 251 30.45 18.70 8.17
N ASN A 252 29.39 19.09 7.48
CA ASN A 252 28.25 18.24 7.22
C ASN A 252 27.85 18.25 5.72
N PRO A 253 28.49 17.44 4.88
CA PRO A 253 28.18 17.37 3.45
C PRO A 253 26.79 16.78 3.14
N ASN A 254 26.09 16.19 4.13
CA ASN A 254 24.68 15.82 4.01
C ASN A 254 23.72 17.02 4.09
N SER A 255 24.16 18.15 4.61
CA SER A 255 23.37 19.37 4.62
C SER A 255 23.18 19.89 3.19
N LEU A 256 21.92 19.87 2.72
CA LEU A 256 21.58 20.41 1.40
C LEU A 256 21.99 21.87 1.24
N MET A 257 21.93 22.65 2.33
CA MET A 257 22.32 24.06 2.31
C MET A 257 23.82 24.21 2.09
N GLN A 258 24.64 23.48 2.90
CA GLN A 258 26.11 23.56 2.79
C GLN A 258 26.58 23.03 1.42
N LEU A 259 26.05 21.90 0.96
CA LEU A 259 26.43 21.32 -0.33
C LEU A 259 26.03 22.22 -1.52
N LYS A 260 24.85 22.82 -1.50
CA LYS A 260 24.46 23.78 -2.54
C LYS A 260 25.34 25.03 -2.57
N GLN A 261 25.76 25.51 -1.40
CA GLN A 261 26.70 26.63 -1.32
C GLN A 261 28.06 26.22 -1.90
N TRP A 262 28.60 25.07 -1.50
CA TRP A 262 29.83 24.54 -2.05
C TRP A 262 29.79 24.38 -3.58
N LEU A 263 28.70 23.84 -4.14
CA LEU A 263 28.51 23.74 -5.60
C LEU A 263 28.51 25.11 -6.31
N ARG A 264 27.94 26.15 -5.69
CA ARG A 264 28.01 27.51 -6.20
C ARG A 264 29.45 28.04 -6.21
N ASP A 265 30.17 27.78 -5.11
CA ASP A 265 31.57 28.22 -4.96
C ASP A 265 32.49 27.49 -5.97
N GLN A 266 32.11 26.26 -6.42
CA GLN A 266 32.80 25.53 -7.49
C GLN A 266 32.32 25.93 -8.90
N GLY A 267 31.48 26.95 -9.04
CA GLY A 267 30.97 27.40 -10.34
C GLY A 267 29.94 26.48 -11.02
N THR A 268 29.38 25.51 -10.28
CA THR A 268 28.40 24.54 -10.76
C THR A 268 27.10 24.58 -9.95
N PRO A 269 26.35 25.71 -9.94
CA PRO A 269 25.17 25.84 -9.11
C PRO A 269 24.08 24.86 -9.49
N MET A 270 23.51 24.15 -8.51
CA MET A 270 22.37 23.24 -8.67
C MET A 270 21.26 23.60 -7.69
N GLU A 271 20.10 23.99 -8.21
CA GLU A 271 18.93 24.34 -7.36
C GLU A 271 18.26 23.11 -6.74
N LYS A 272 18.31 21.96 -7.42
CA LYS A 272 17.76 20.70 -6.95
C LYS A 272 18.81 19.62 -7.05
N LEU A 273 18.94 18.82 -5.97
CA LEU A 273 19.89 17.71 -5.87
C LEU A 273 19.17 16.36 -5.82
N GLY A 274 18.07 16.22 -6.57
CA GLY A 274 17.37 14.95 -6.73
C GLY A 274 18.19 13.97 -7.57
N LYS A 275 18.07 12.66 -7.29
CA LYS A 275 18.87 11.59 -7.92
C LYS A 275 18.93 11.69 -9.45
N ALA A 276 17.78 11.91 -10.11
CA ALA A 276 17.71 11.99 -11.57
C ALA A 276 18.50 13.18 -12.13
N LEU A 277 18.38 14.37 -11.50
CA LEU A 277 19.08 15.56 -11.94
C LEU A 277 20.58 15.49 -11.70
N VAL A 278 20.99 14.88 -10.59
CA VAL A 278 22.41 14.64 -10.30
C VAL A 278 23.00 13.66 -11.31
N GLN A 279 22.28 12.58 -11.61
CA GLN A 279 22.70 11.60 -12.61
C GLN A 279 22.82 12.23 -14.02
N GLU A 280 21.83 13.03 -14.43
CA GLU A 280 21.86 13.76 -15.70
C GLU A 280 23.09 14.70 -15.80
N ALA A 281 23.40 15.39 -14.69
CA ALA A 281 24.56 16.27 -14.64
C ALA A 281 25.88 15.48 -14.77
N LEU A 282 26.01 14.32 -14.12
CA LEU A 282 27.14 13.42 -14.24
C LEU A 282 27.29 12.87 -15.66
N ASP A 283 26.19 12.38 -16.24
CA ASP A 283 26.15 11.82 -17.60
C ASP A 283 26.51 12.86 -18.67
N SER A 284 26.33 14.15 -18.38
CA SER A 284 26.71 15.22 -19.30
C SER A 284 28.21 15.34 -19.56
N GLY A 285 29.05 14.80 -18.66
CA GLY A 285 30.51 14.88 -18.74
C GLY A 285 31.10 16.30 -18.61
N LYS A 286 30.27 17.28 -18.22
CA LYS A 286 30.67 18.72 -18.15
C LYS A 286 31.07 19.21 -16.79
N LEU A 287 30.96 18.38 -15.75
CA LEU A 287 31.28 18.74 -14.39
C LEU A 287 32.80 18.74 -14.15
N PRO A 288 33.34 19.66 -13.32
CA PRO A 288 34.70 19.55 -12.84
C PRO A 288 34.92 18.21 -12.12
N PRO A 289 36.10 17.56 -12.24
CA PRO A 289 36.32 16.23 -11.67
C PRO A 289 35.99 16.12 -10.17
N MET A 290 36.36 17.13 -9.38
CA MET A 290 36.08 17.18 -7.94
C MET A 290 34.57 17.28 -7.64
N VAL A 291 33.82 18.00 -8.48
CA VAL A 291 32.35 18.10 -8.33
C VAL A 291 31.69 16.80 -8.74
N ALA A 292 32.16 16.17 -9.80
CA ALA A 292 31.65 14.87 -10.24
C ALA A 292 31.87 13.81 -9.15
N ASP A 293 33.09 13.69 -8.60
CA ASP A 293 33.42 12.79 -7.50
C ASP A 293 32.54 13.02 -6.25
N ALA A 294 32.36 14.29 -5.84
CA ALA A 294 31.49 14.63 -4.72
C ALA A 294 30.02 14.22 -4.97
N LEU A 295 29.50 14.43 -6.17
CA LEU A 295 28.12 14.08 -6.53
C LEU A 295 27.93 12.57 -6.67
N GLU A 296 28.87 11.83 -7.24
CA GLU A 296 28.89 10.36 -7.31
C GLU A 296 28.88 9.76 -5.90
N THR A 297 29.78 10.22 -5.03
CA THR A 297 29.87 9.79 -3.63
C THR A 297 28.56 10.06 -2.89
N ARG A 298 27.96 11.23 -3.11
CA ARG A 298 26.64 11.54 -2.55
C ARG A 298 25.55 10.62 -3.05
N LEU A 299 25.54 10.23 -4.34
CA LEU A 299 24.56 9.27 -4.87
C LEU A 299 24.71 7.92 -4.18
N LYS A 300 25.92 7.44 -3.91
CA LYS A 300 26.17 6.21 -3.15
C LYS A 300 25.59 6.31 -1.73
N LEU A 301 25.79 7.41 -1.03
CA LEU A 301 25.21 7.68 0.30
C LEU A 301 23.69 7.81 0.29
N SER A 302 23.08 8.26 -0.81
CA SER A 302 21.63 8.47 -0.93
C SER A 302 20.83 7.20 -1.26
N ASN A 303 21.45 6.02 -1.27
CA ASN A 303 20.81 4.78 -1.65
C ASN A 303 19.75 4.36 -0.62
N SER A 304 18.49 4.73 -0.88
CA SER A 304 17.36 4.50 0.03
C SER A 304 16.89 3.04 0.08
N SER A 305 17.26 2.23 -0.91
CA SER A 305 16.80 0.84 -0.99
C SER A 305 17.34 -0.01 0.16
N THR A 306 18.58 0.22 0.57
CA THR A 306 19.24 -0.53 1.66
C THR A 306 18.66 -0.25 3.05
N LYS A 307 17.95 0.89 3.23
CA LYS A 307 17.18 1.18 4.45
C LYS A 307 16.09 0.15 4.74
N LYS A 308 15.77 -0.72 3.76
CA LYS A 308 14.83 -1.82 3.97
C LYS A 308 15.36 -2.88 4.95
N TYR A 309 16.66 -3.07 5.03
CA TYR A 309 17.25 -3.96 6.03
C TYR A 309 17.09 -3.42 7.45
N LEU A 310 17.32 -2.12 7.65
CA LEU A 310 17.01 -1.45 8.92
C LEU A 310 15.53 -1.59 9.29
N MET A 311 14.63 -1.43 8.31
CA MET A 311 13.20 -1.63 8.54
C MET A 311 12.85 -3.07 8.89
N MET A 312 13.57 -4.08 8.34
CA MET A 312 13.40 -5.49 8.74
C MET A 312 13.76 -5.71 10.20
N GLU A 313 14.85 -5.08 10.67
CA GLU A 313 15.29 -5.15 12.04
C GLU A 313 14.34 -4.40 12.99
N ASP A 314 14.05 -3.13 12.69
CA ASP A 314 13.23 -2.24 13.52
C ASP A 314 11.80 -2.79 13.71
N ALA A 315 11.19 -3.32 12.64
CA ALA A 315 9.81 -3.81 12.66
C ALA A 315 9.67 -5.30 13.03
N ARG A 316 10.78 -6.01 13.25
CA ARG A 316 10.77 -7.41 13.64
C ARG A 316 10.27 -7.59 15.07
N CYS A 317 9.25 -8.42 15.23
CA CYS A 317 8.72 -8.83 16.53
C CYS A 317 9.55 -9.96 17.18
N ALA A 318 9.24 -10.28 18.42
CA ALA A 318 9.95 -11.30 19.21
C ALA A 318 9.91 -12.70 18.58
N ASP A 319 8.91 -13.01 17.76
CA ASP A 319 8.79 -14.27 17.01
C ASP A 319 9.67 -14.34 15.74
N GLY A 320 10.48 -13.32 15.49
CA GLY A 320 11.39 -13.23 14.32
C GLY A 320 10.72 -12.81 13.01
N LYS A 321 9.47 -12.38 13.05
CA LYS A 321 8.68 -11.99 11.88
C LYS A 321 8.42 -10.47 11.85
N VAL A 322 8.15 -9.97 10.65
CA VAL A 322 7.58 -8.64 10.43
C VAL A 322 6.10 -8.79 10.10
N HIS A 323 5.26 -8.14 10.88
CA HIS A 323 3.81 -8.15 10.77
C HIS A 323 3.27 -6.83 10.21
N GLY A 324 1.99 -6.81 9.78
CA GLY A 324 1.36 -5.57 9.37
C GLY A 324 1.90 -4.98 8.07
N LEU A 325 2.33 -5.82 7.13
CA LEU A 325 2.92 -5.39 5.86
C LEU A 325 1.90 -4.83 4.86
N LEU A 326 0.61 -5.01 5.10
CA LEU A 326 -0.46 -4.69 4.17
C LEU A 326 -1.52 -3.82 4.84
N GLN A 327 -2.04 -2.84 4.09
CA GLN A 327 -3.23 -2.08 4.45
C GLN A 327 -4.37 -2.42 3.51
N PHE A 328 -5.45 -2.95 4.06
CA PHE A 328 -6.70 -3.19 3.34
C PHE A 328 -7.26 -1.88 2.80
N TYR A 329 -7.72 -1.89 1.56
CA TYR A 329 -8.29 -0.72 0.87
C TYR A 329 -7.34 0.50 0.79
N GLY A 330 -6.02 0.31 0.96
CA GLY A 330 -5.04 1.40 0.97
C GLY A 330 -4.99 2.26 -0.29
N ALA A 331 -5.42 1.70 -1.44
CA ALA A 331 -5.72 2.44 -2.67
C ALA A 331 -7.24 2.63 -2.79
N SER A 332 -7.78 3.60 -2.06
CA SER A 332 -9.22 3.81 -1.86
C SER A 332 -10.07 3.83 -3.13
N ARG A 333 -9.52 4.31 -4.27
CA ARG A 333 -10.26 4.37 -5.54
C ARG A 333 -10.61 3.00 -6.11
N THR A 334 -9.67 2.06 -6.03
CA THR A 334 -9.81 0.70 -6.62
C THR A 334 -10.05 -0.38 -5.57
N GLY A 335 -9.81 -0.08 -4.30
CA GLY A 335 -9.84 -1.03 -3.19
C GLY A 335 -8.64 -1.97 -3.16
N ARG A 336 -7.56 -1.68 -3.92
CA ARG A 336 -6.31 -2.43 -3.85
C ARG A 336 -5.62 -2.19 -2.51
N TRP A 337 -4.88 -3.19 -2.06
CA TRP A 337 -4.03 -3.06 -0.88
C TRP A 337 -2.88 -2.09 -1.12
N ALA A 338 -2.45 -1.40 -0.07
CA ALA A 338 -1.19 -0.67 -0.05
C ALA A 338 -0.17 -1.39 0.83
N GLY A 339 1.11 -1.34 0.42
CA GLY A 339 2.20 -1.82 1.27
C GLY A 339 2.46 -0.88 2.44
N ARG A 340 2.82 -1.46 3.58
CA ARG A 340 3.26 -0.77 4.78
C ARG A 340 4.67 -1.22 5.15
N LEU A 341 5.36 -0.48 6.00
CA LEU A 341 6.71 -0.79 6.48
C LEU A 341 7.68 -1.08 5.33
N LEU A 342 7.96 -2.34 5.08
CA LEU A 342 8.84 -2.78 4.00
C LEU A 342 8.34 -2.42 2.59
N GLN A 343 7.03 -2.14 2.43
CA GLN A 343 6.41 -1.88 1.13
C GLN A 343 6.79 -2.96 0.10
N VAL A 344 6.43 -4.20 0.40
CA VAL A 344 6.82 -5.39 -0.37
C VAL A 344 6.55 -5.29 -1.88
N GLN A 345 5.56 -4.49 -2.27
CA GLN A 345 5.20 -4.21 -3.66
C GLN A 345 6.28 -3.43 -4.42
N ASN A 346 7.18 -2.74 -3.71
CA ASN A 346 8.23 -1.88 -4.28
C ASN A 346 9.65 -2.45 -4.09
N LEU A 347 9.78 -3.73 -3.74
CA LEU A 347 11.09 -4.35 -3.58
C LEU A 347 11.77 -4.56 -4.94
N PRO A 348 13.07 -4.27 -5.05
CA PRO A 348 13.83 -4.44 -6.28
C PRO A 348 13.80 -5.88 -6.79
N ARG A 349 13.94 -6.04 -8.10
CA ARG A 349 14.19 -7.35 -8.72
C ARG A 349 15.67 -7.69 -8.59
N ASN A 350 15.98 -8.98 -8.51
CA ASN A 350 17.35 -9.44 -8.56
C ASN A 350 17.70 -9.94 -9.98
N TYR A 351 18.96 -9.75 -10.36
CA TYR A 351 19.56 -10.17 -11.62
C TYR A 351 20.93 -10.81 -11.39
N LEU A 352 21.27 -11.12 -10.13
CA LEU A 352 22.54 -11.72 -9.76
C LEU A 352 22.61 -13.13 -10.35
N PRO A 353 23.76 -13.49 -10.97
CA PRO A 353 23.93 -14.80 -11.61
C PRO A 353 24.01 -15.93 -10.60
N ASP A 354 24.56 -15.67 -9.40
CA ASP A 354 24.66 -16.60 -8.29
C ASP A 354 24.13 -15.94 -7.00
N LEU A 355 22.84 -16.20 -6.74
CA LEU A 355 22.13 -15.62 -5.63
C LEU A 355 22.59 -16.18 -4.28
N ASP A 356 22.88 -17.47 -4.21
CA ASP A 356 23.25 -18.14 -2.97
C ASP A 356 24.65 -17.74 -2.52
N LEU A 357 25.59 -17.61 -3.45
CA LEU A 357 26.93 -17.08 -3.16
C LEU A 357 26.84 -15.63 -2.65
N ALA A 358 26.10 -14.76 -3.34
CA ALA A 358 25.96 -13.37 -2.92
C ALA A 358 25.35 -13.26 -1.50
N ARG A 359 24.33 -14.07 -1.19
CA ARG A 359 23.74 -14.15 0.14
C ARG A 359 24.74 -14.62 1.20
N SER A 360 25.55 -15.65 0.89
CA SER A 360 26.55 -16.18 1.82
C SER A 360 27.64 -15.16 2.14
N LEU A 361 28.11 -14.40 1.15
CA LEU A 361 29.09 -13.33 1.34
C LEU A 361 28.54 -12.18 2.20
N VAL A 362 27.28 -11.79 1.97
CA VAL A 362 26.64 -10.76 2.82
C VAL A 362 26.51 -11.24 4.27
N LYS A 363 26.09 -12.50 4.48
CA LYS A 363 26.03 -13.10 5.84
C LYS A 363 27.41 -13.18 6.51
N ALA A 364 28.46 -13.41 5.73
CA ALA A 364 29.83 -13.39 6.20
C ALA A 364 30.41 -11.97 6.39
N GLN A 365 29.67 -10.93 5.99
CA GLN A 365 30.10 -9.53 6.00
C GLN A 365 31.33 -9.24 5.13
N ASP A 366 31.55 -10.05 4.09
CA ASP A 366 32.69 -9.98 3.19
C ASP A 366 32.46 -9.00 2.04
N ALA A 367 32.55 -7.71 2.34
CA ALA A 367 32.36 -6.64 1.36
C ALA A 367 33.43 -6.67 0.25
N GLU A 368 34.65 -7.10 0.55
CA GLU A 368 35.76 -7.16 -0.42
C GLU A 368 35.50 -8.23 -1.47
N ALA A 369 35.06 -9.43 -1.06
CA ALA A 369 34.69 -10.49 -1.98
C ALA A 369 33.46 -10.10 -2.83
N ILE A 370 32.49 -9.37 -2.26
CA ILE A 370 31.34 -8.87 -3.02
C ILE A 370 31.82 -7.86 -4.08
N ASP A 371 32.68 -6.92 -3.73
CA ASP A 371 33.21 -5.93 -4.68
C ASP A 371 34.02 -6.60 -5.79
N LEU A 372 34.87 -7.55 -5.44
CA LEU A 372 35.70 -8.30 -6.39
C LEU A 372 34.86 -9.10 -7.41
N LEU A 373 33.77 -9.74 -6.95
CA LEU A 373 32.98 -10.65 -7.78
C LEU A 373 31.86 -9.95 -8.56
N TYR A 374 31.29 -8.90 -8.02
CA TYR A 374 30.10 -8.24 -8.56
C TYR A 374 30.32 -6.75 -8.90
N GLY A 375 31.38 -6.11 -8.39
CA GLY A 375 31.82 -4.74 -8.73
C GLY A 375 31.03 -3.61 -8.08
N ASP A 376 29.83 -3.83 -7.57
CA ASP A 376 28.96 -2.79 -6.92
C ASP A 376 28.24 -3.36 -5.69
N VAL A 377 28.87 -3.20 -4.54
CA VAL A 377 28.33 -3.65 -3.25
C VAL A 377 26.92 -3.09 -2.97
N PRO A 378 26.65 -1.78 -3.10
CA PRO A 378 25.30 -1.23 -2.93
C PRO A 378 24.24 -1.85 -3.85
N ASP A 379 24.58 -2.16 -5.10
CA ASP A 379 23.62 -2.78 -6.03
C ASP A 379 23.36 -4.26 -5.68
N VAL A 380 24.37 -5.00 -5.24
CA VAL A 380 24.20 -6.36 -4.71
C VAL A 380 23.27 -6.35 -3.50
N LEU A 381 23.54 -5.50 -2.50
CA LEU A 381 22.67 -5.37 -1.33
C LEU A 381 21.23 -5.04 -1.72
N LYS A 382 21.04 -4.10 -2.65
CA LYS A 382 19.71 -3.73 -3.17
C LYS A 382 18.99 -4.91 -3.82
N GLN A 383 19.67 -5.72 -4.61
CA GLN A 383 19.10 -6.89 -5.29
C GLN A 383 18.74 -8.01 -4.32
N LEU A 384 19.41 -8.11 -3.17
CA LEU A 384 19.17 -9.15 -2.16
C LEU A 384 18.01 -8.83 -1.19
N ILE A 385 17.48 -7.61 -1.14
CA ILE A 385 16.45 -7.18 -0.18
C ILE A 385 15.26 -8.15 -0.14
N ARG A 386 14.74 -8.56 -1.31
CA ARG A 386 13.59 -9.48 -1.40
C ARG A 386 13.90 -10.83 -0.75
N THR A 387 15.13 -11.27 -0.81
CA THR A 387 15.57 -12.57 -0.26
C THR A 387 15.81 -12.53 1.25
N GLY A 388 15.71 -11.34 1.87
CA GLY A 388 15.66 -11.18 3.31
C GLY A 388 14.32 -11.58 3.93
N LEU A 389 13.27 -11.74 3.10
CA LEU A 389 12.00 -12.34 3.52
C LEU A 389 12.04 -13.83 3.21
N THR A 390 11.76 -14.67 4.20
CA THR A 390 11.93 -16.11 4.10
C THR A 390 10.73 -16.89 4.66
N ALA A 391 10.71 -18.19 4.43
CA ALA A 391 9.72 -19.06 5.06
C ALA A 391 10.02 -19.25 6.56
N SER A 392 9.03 -19.64 7.32
CA SER A 392 9.19 -20.10 8.70
C SER A 392 10.09 -21.35 8.76
N PRO A 393 10.77 -21.64 9.87
CA PRO A 393 11.58 -22.87 10.01
C PRO A 393 10.78 -24.14 9.68
N GLY A 394 11.31 -25.03 8.83
CA GLY A 394 10.64 -26.24 8.35
C GLY A 394 9.51 -26.00 7.36
N HIS A 395 9.45 -24.80 6.78
CA HIS A 395 8.47 -24.37 5.79
C HIS A 395 9.13 -23.89 4.51
N ARG A 396 8.33 -23.76 3.45
CA ARG A 396 8.71 -23.16 2.16
C ARG A 396 7.67 -22.19 1.67
N LEU A 397 8.09 -21.21 0.88
CA LEU A 397 7.20 -20.28 0.22
C LEU A 397 6.62 -20.91 -1.06
N VAL A 398 5.31 -20.82 -1.21
CA VAL A 398 4.60 -21.16 -2.44
C VAL A 398 4.01 -19.89 -3.02
N VAL A 399 4.41 -19.58 -4.27
CA VAL A 399 4.08 -18.33 -4.94
C VAL A 399 3.15 -18.60 -6.12
N CYS A 400 2.05 -17.83 -6.22
CA CYS A 400 1.05 -17.91 -7.29
C CYS A 400 0.81 -16.54 -7.88
N ASP A 401 1.10 -16.35 -9.17
CA ASP A 401 0.97 -15.09 -9.90
C ASP A 401 -0.09 -15.15 -11.00
N PHE A 402 -0.85 -14.08 -11.15
CA PHE A 402 -1.79 -13.86 -12.26
C PHE A 402 -1.08 -13.14 -13.41
N SER A 403 -0.49 -13.88 -14.31
CA SER A 403 0.22 -13.32 -15.47
C SER A 403 -0.62 -12.31 -16.25
N ALA A 404 -0.17 -11.03 -16.27
CA ALA A 404 -0.76 -9.92 -17.02
C ALA A 404 -2.29 -9.75 -16.79
N ILE A 405 -2.75 -9.81 -15.53
CA ILE A 405 -4.17 -9.82 -15.19
C ILE A 405 -4.93 -8.60 -15.72
N GLU A 406 -4.35 -7.40 -15.63
CA GLU A 406 -5.01 -6.18 -16.11
C GLU A 406 -5.25 -6.22 -17.64
N ALA A 407 -4.27 -6.74 -18.42
CA ALA A 407 -4.45 -6.90 -19.87
C ALA A 407 -5.52 -7.93 -20.23
N ARG A 408 -5.66 -8.99 -19.43
CA ARG A 408 -6.74 -9.99 -19.59
C ARG A 408 -8.10 -9.41 -19.26
N VAL A 409 -8.19 -8.68 -18.15
CA VAL A 409 -9.44 -8.09 -17.66
C VAL A 409 -9.95 -7.00 -18.61
N ILE A 410 -9.09 -6.11 -19.11
CA ILE A 410 -9.53 -5.09 -20.07
C ILE A 410 -10.01 -5.70 -21.38
N ALA A 411 -9.29 -6.70 -21.91
CA ALA A 411 -9.69 -7.41 -23.12
C ALA A 411 -11.02 -8.16 -22.92
N TRP A 412 -11.24 -8.76 -21.75
CA TRP A 412 -12.49 -9.43 -21.42
C TRP A 412 -13.69 -8.48 -21.37
N TYR A 413 -13.52 -7.31 -20.72
CA TYR A 413 -14.56 -6.28 -20.69
C TYR A 413 -14.87 -5.73 -22.08
N ALA A 414 -13.84 -5.41 -22.84
CA ALA A 414 -13.99 -4.83 -24.17
C ALA A 414 -14.50 -5.83 -25.23
N GLY A 415 -14.30 -7.13 -25.01
CA GLY A 415 -14.50 -8.15 -26.05
C GLY A 415 -13.41 -8.09 -27.13
N GLU A 416 -12.15 -7.81 -26.76
CA GLU A 416 -11.01 -7.78 -27.69
C GLU A 416 -10.50 -9.20 -27.91
N GLU A 417 -11.18 -9.95 -28.81
CA GLU A 417 -11.00 -11.41 -28.94
C GLU A 417 -9.59 -11.82 -29.35
N TRP A 418 -8.91 -11.08 -30.24
CA TRP A 418 -7.54 -11.45 -30.60
C TRP A 418 -6.59 -11.45 -29.39
N THR A 419 -6.76 -10.51 -28.44
CA THR A 419 -5.99 -10.47 -27.20
C THR A 419 -6.35 -11.66 -26.31
N LEU A 420 -7.62 -11.99 -26.19
CA LEU A 420 -8.07 -13.15 -25.40
C LEU A 420 -7.55 -14.46 -26.00
N ASP A 421 -7.55 -14.58 -27.32
CA ASP A 421 -7.02 -15.77 -28.02
C ASP A 421 -5.51 -15.90 -27.87
N ALA A 422 -4.76 -14.79 -27.92
CA ALA A 422 -3.34 -14.79 -27.61
C ALA A 422 -3.06 -15.36 -26.22
N PHE A 423 -3.87 -14.98 -25.20
CA PHE A 423 -3.74 -15.52 -23.86
C PHE A 423 -4.20 -16.97 -23.71
N ARG A 424 -5.20 -17.42 -24.49
CA ARG A 424 -5.68 -18.82 -24.46
C ARG A 424 -4.70 -19.78 -25.11
N THR A 425 -3.95 -19.33 -26.11
CA THR A 425 -3.09 -20.17 -26.95
C THR A 425 -1.63 -20.17 -26.48
N HIS A 426 -0.94 -19.05 -26.56
CA HIS A 426 0.52 -19.00 -26.37
C HIS A 426 0.99 -18.01 -25.29
N GLY A 427 0.15 -17.08 -24.83
CA GLY A 427 0.48 -16.10 -23.80
C GLY A 427 1.49 -15.00 -24.21
N LYS A 428 1.98 -14.98 -25.44
CA LYS A 428 2.98 -14.03 -25.95
C LYS A 428 2.31 -12.72 -26.36
N ILE A 429 1.80 -11.97 -25.38
CA ILE A 429 0.97 -10.78 -25.65
C ILE A 429 1.73 -9.66 -26.35
N TYR A 430 3.00 -9.45 -26.05
CA TYR A 430 3.80 -8.37 -26.66
C TYR A 430 4.08 -8.62 -28.13
N GLU A 431 4.39 -9.87 -28.48
CA GLU A 431 4.55 -10.31 -29.87
C GLU A 431 3.24 -10.23 -30.63
N ALA A 432 2.13 -10.67 -30.00
CA ALA A 432 0.80 -10.60 -30.60
C ALA A 432 0.36 -9.13 -30.82
N THR A 433 0.60 -8.24 -29.87
CA THR A 433 0.37 -6.80 -30.02
C THR A 433 1.18 -6.24 -31.19
N ALA A 434 2.46 -6.54 -31.25
CA ALA A 434 3.31 -6.09 -32.36
C ALA A 434 2.83 -6.64 -33.71
N SER A 435 2.45 -7.92 -33.76
CA SER A 435 1.88 -8.55 -34.96
C SER A 435 0.64 -7.81 -35.45
N GLN A 436 -0.31 -7.50 -34.57
CA GLN A 436 -1.53 -6.76 -34.89
C GLN A 436 -1.27 -5.31 -35.32
N MET A 437 -0.35 -4.63 -34.63
CA MET A 437 0.00 -3.22 -34.92
C MET A 437 0.67 -3.03 -36.27
N PHE A 438 1.60 -3.94 -36.62
CA PHE A 438 2.45 -3.83 -37.80
C PHE A 438 2.07 -4.77 -38.94
N ASN A 439 1.05 -5.60 -38.73
CA ASN A 439 0.62 -6.63 -39.69
C ASN A 439 1.78 -7.56 -40.11
N ILE A 440 2.59 -7.98 -39.14
CA ILE A 440 3.74 -8.88 -39.32
C ILE A 440 3.36 -10.23 -38.68
N PRO A 441 3.61 -11.37 -39.36
CA PRO A 441 3.40 -12.69 -38.75
C PRO A 441 4.19 -12.88 -37.46
N MET A 442 3.61 -13.58 -36.49
CA MET A 442 4.18 -13.78 -35.14
C MET A 442 5.59 -14.36 -35.14
N ASP A 443 5.87 -15.27 -36.07
CA ASP A 443 7.18 -15.93 -36.26
C ASP A 443 8.25 -15.03 -36.83
N ARG A 444 7.88 -13.86 -37.35
CA ARG A 444 8.78 -12.83 -37.89
C ARG A 444 8.96 -11.63 -36.99
N ILE A 445 8.38 -11.64 -35.78
CA ILE A 445 8.56 -10.56 -34.80
C ILE A 445 9.97 -10.63 -34.21
N ASP A 446 10.79 -9.66 -34.54
CA ASP A 446 12.14 -9.50 -33.97
C ASP A 446 12.09 -8.84 -32.57
N LYS A 447 13.25 -8.74 -31.93
CA LYS A 447 13.40 -8.17 -30.59
C LYS A 447 12.96 -6.69 -30.54
N GLN A 448 13.25 -5.91 -31.59
CA GLN A 448 12.93 -4.49 -31.65
C GLN A 448 11.40 -4.27 -31.83
N THR A 449 10.80 -4.99 -32.76
CA THR A 449 9.34 -4.93 -33.00
C THR A 449 8.55 -5.42 -31.78
N ARG A 450 9.01 -6.50 -31.12
CA ARG A 450 8.46 -6.96 -29.85
C ARG A 450 8.53 -5.87 -28.77
N GLN A 451 9.65 -5.13 -28.71
CA GLN A 451 9.81 -4.06 -27.73
C GLN A 451 8.80 -2.92 -27.94
N LYS A 452 8.51 -2.55 -29.21
CA LYS A 452 7.46 -1.60 -29.56
C LYS A 452 6.08 -2.11 -29.10
N GLY A 453 5.77 -3.37 -29.33
CA GLY A 453 4.54 -4.00 -28.85
C GLY A 453 4.44 -4.01 -27.31
N LYS A 454 5.54 -4.26 -26.61
CA LYS A 454 5.58 -4.22 -25.14
C LYS A 454 5.26 -2.81 -24.59
N VAL A 455 5.94 -1.79 -25.10
CA VAL A 455 5.74 -0.39 -24.68
C VAL A 455 4.28 0.04 -24.94
N ALA A 456 3.76 -0.25 -26.13
CA ALA A 456 2.39 0.08 -26.49
C ALA A 456 1.36 -0.62 -25.59
N THR A 457 1.54 -1.92 -25.32
CA THR A 457 0.64 -2.68 -24.42
C THR A 457 0.59 -2.07 -23.02
N LEU A 458 1.73 -1.65 -22.48
CA LEU A 458 1.83 -1.13 -21.12
C LEU A 458 1.33 0.31 -20.97
N ALA A 459 1.51 1.16 -22.02
CA ALA A 459 1.22 2.59 -21.94
C ALA A 459 -0.17 2.98 -22.43
N LEU A 460 -0.75 2.26 -23.39
CA LEU A 460 -1.90 2.75 -24.16
C LEU A 460 -3.26 2.19 -23.73
N GLY A 461 -3.28 1.15 -22.89
CA GLY A 461 -4.50 0.44 -22.48
C GLY A 461 -5.59 1.32 -21.85
N TYR A 462 -5.21 2.44 -21.23
CA TYR A 462 -6.11 3.34 -20.48
C TYR A 462 -6.19 4.74 -21.11
N GLN A 463 -6.39 4.78 -22.43
CA GLN A 463 -6.48 6.02 -23.22
C GLN A 463 -5.17 6.83 -23.20
N GLY A 464 -4.04 6.17 -22.94
CA GLY A 464 -2.73 6.78 -23.03
C GLY A 464 -2.44 7.34 -24.43
N SER A 465 -1.52 8.29 -24.51
CA SER A 465 -1.05 8.91 -25.75
C SER A 465 0.48 9.05 -25.72
N VAL A 466 1.07 9.89 -26.55
CA VAL A 466 2.51 10.14 -26.64
C VAL A 466 3.15 10.40 -25.27
N GLY A 467 2.48 11.18 -24.41
CA GLY A 467 2.97 11.44 -23.04
C GLY A 467 3.10 10.18 -22.20
N ALA A 468 2.16 9.23 -22.30
CA ALA A 468 2.22 7.96 -21.60
C ALA A 468 3.36 7.07 -22.11
N LEU A 469 3.60 7.04 -23.42
CA LEU A 469 4.75 6.31 -24.00
C LEU A 469 6.08 6.88 -23.50
N LYS A 470 6.25 8.21 -23.47
CA LYS A 470 7.44 8.87 -22.92
C LYS A 470 7.64 8.53 -21.43
N ALA A 471 6.58 8.61 -20.62
CA ALA A 471 6.61 8.29 -19.20
C ALA A 471 6.99 6.81 -18.93
N MET A 472 6.62 5.90 -19.85
CA MET A 472 7.02 4.48 -19.79
C MET A 472 8.43 4.21 -20.33
N GLY A 473 9.19 5.26 -20.65
CA GLY A 473 10.57 5.14 -21.10
C GLY A 473 10.73 4.72 -22.57
N ALA A 474 9.76 5.02 -23.43
CA ALA A 474 9.81 4.65 -24.85
C ALA A 474 11.08 5.14 -25.54
N LEU A 475 11.55 6.35 -25.24
CA LEU A 475 12.76 6.94 -25.80
C LEU A 475 14.02 6.17 -25.34
N ASN A 476 14.09 5.80 -24.05
CA ASN A 476 15.19 4.99 -23.50
C ASN A 476 15.22 3.56 -24.06
N MET A 477 14.13 3.13 -24.68
CA MET A 477 13.99 1.81 -25.32
C MET A 477 14.26 1.86 -26.83
N GLY A 478 14.79 2.99 -27.33
CA GLY A 478 15.23 3.15 -28.72
C GLY A 478 14.14 3.63 -29.69
N LEU A 479 13.01 4.16 -29.20
CA LEU A 479 12.00 4.81 -30.01
C LEU A 479 12.33 6.30 -30.15
N THR A 480 12.08 6.87 -31.34
CA THR A 480 12.20 8.32 -31.57
C THR A 480 10.88 9.05 -31.25
N GLU A 481 10.94 10.36 -30.99
CA GLU A 481 9.74 11.15 -30.73
C GLU A 481 8.76 11.13 -31.90
N ASP A 482 9.26 11.13 -33.14
CA ASP A 482 8.45 11.14 -34.37
C ASP A 482 7.70 9.82 -34.61
N GLU A 483 8.19 8.69 -34.05
CA GLU A 483 7.51 7.39 -34.12
C GLU A 483 6.33 7.27 -33.17
N LEU A 484 6.28 8.07 -32.08
CA LEU A 484 5.31 7.87 -31.01
C LEU A 484 3.86 8.12 -31.44
N PRO A 485 3.51 9.17 -32.23
CA PRO A 485 2.14 9.36 -32.69
C PRO A 485 1.62 8.20 -33.54
N GLU A 486 2.43 7.73 -34.49
CA GLU A 486 2.08 6.58 -35.35
C GLU A 486 1.89 5.30 -34.51
N LEU A 487 2.70 5.10 -33.47
CA LEU A 487 2.57 3.95 -32.57
C LEU A 487 1.23 3.98 -31.81
N VAL A 488 0.81 5.15 -31.35
CA VAL A 488 -0.51 5.35 -30.71
C VAL A 488 -1.63 4.96 -31.67
N ASP A 489 -1.58 5.46 -32.91
CA ASP A 489 -2.64 5.21 -33.90
C ASP A 489 -2.69 3.73 -34.30
N LYS A 490 -1.55 3.08 -34.53
CA LYS A 490 -1.48 1.65 -34.83
C LYS A 490 -2.06 0.81 -33.69
N TRP A 491 -1.71 1.14 -32.44
CA TRP A 491 -2.25 0.42 -31.29
C TRP A 491 -3.76 0.58 -31.16
N ARG A 492 -4.28 1.81 -31.29
CA ARG A 492 -5.73 2.08 -31.23
C ARG A 492 -6.48 1.37 -32.34
N ASN A 493 -5.92 1.32 -33.55
CA ASN A 493 -6.49 0.59 -34.69
C ASN A 493 -6.51 -0.93 -34.48
N ALA A 494 -5.48 -1.48 -33.81
CA ALA A 494 -5.43 -2.89 -33.44
C ALA A 494 -6.38 -3.25 -32.27
N ASN A 495 -6.74 -2.28 -31.42
CA ASN A 495 -7.52 -2.49 -30.19
C ASN A 495 -8.84 -1.67 -30.19
N LYS A 496 -9.61 -1.77 -31.27
CA LYS A 496 -10.83 -0.96 -31.48
C LYS A 496 -11.90 -1.18 -30.41
N HIS A 497 -12.02 -2.38 -29.88
CA HIS A 497 -13.00 -2.68 -28.83
C HIS A 497 -12.59 -2.07 -27.50
N ILE A 498 -11.30 -2.06 -27.15
CA ILE A 498 -10.79 -1.38 -25.96
C ILE A 498 -11.01 0.14 -26.08
N VAL A 499 -10.70 0.72 -27.24
CA VAL A 499 -10.94 2.16 -27.52
C VAL A 499 -12.42 2.50 -27.35
N ARG A 500 -13.30 1.69 -27.92
CA ARG A 500 -14.76 1.86 -27.78
C ARG A 500 -15.19 1.77 -26.32
N PHE A 501 -14.64 0.86 -25.55
CA PHE A 501 -14.99 0.66 -24.14
C PHE A 501 -14.66 1.90 -23.28
N TRP A 502 -13.57 2.64 -23.55
CA TRP A 502 -13.30 3.90 -22.86
C TRP A 502 -14.44 4.91 -23.04
N TYR A 503 -14.90 5.10 -24.27
CA TYR A 503 -15.99 6.03 -24.59
C TYR A 503 -17.35 5.53 -24.09
N ASP A 504 -17.60 4.22 -24.09
CA ASP A 504 -18.82 3.65 -23.53
C ASP A 504 -18.90 3.92 -22.02
N CYS A 505 -17.81 3.75 -21.27
CA CYS A 505 -17.75 4.06 -19.83
C CYS A 505 -17.92 5.56 -19.58
N GLN A 506 -17.30 6.42 -20.38
CA GLN A 506 -17.47 7.85 -20.25
C GLN A 506 -18.92 8.28 -20.47
N ARG A 507 -19.54 7.85 -21.58
CA ARG A 507 -20.97 8.11 -21.87
C ARG A 507 -21.89 7.58 -20.79
N ALA A 508 -21.60 6.41 -20.23
CA ALA A 508 -22.39 5.85 -19.13
C ALA A 508 -22.39 6.78 -17.90
N VAL A 509 -21.23 7.32 -17.53
CA VAL A 509 -21.13 8.29 -16.41
C VAL A 509 -21.84 9.59 -16.75
N GLU A 510 -21.62 10.15 -17.93
CA GLU A 510 -22.27 11.39 -18.39
C GLU A 510 -23.80 11.23 -18.37
N THR A 511 -24.33 10.12 -18.90
CA THR A 511 -25.77 9.81 -18.87
C THR A 511 -26.32 9.78 -17.45
N VAL A 512 -25.65 9.06 -16.53
CA VAL A 512 -26.09 8.98 -15.13
C VAL A 512 -26.07 10.34 -14.44
N LEU A 513 -25.05 11.15 -14.71
CA LEU A 513 -24.91 12.48 -14.09
C LEU A 513 -25.90 13.50 -14.64
N SER A 514 -26.33 13.32 -15.91
CA SER A 514 -27.39 14.12 -16.55
C SER A 514 -28.81 13.66 -16.19
N GLY A 515 -28.98 12.74 -15.24
CA GLY A 515 -30.29 12.28 -14.79
C GLY A 515 -30.84 11.02 -15.50
N GLY A 516 -30.01 10.32 -16.31
CA GLY A 516 -30.38 9.14 -17.10
C GLY A 516 -30.57 7.83 -16.30
N GLY A 517 -30.65 7.90 -14.97
CA GLY A 517 -30.94 6.74 -14.13
C GLY A 517 -29.79 5.72 -14.07
N VAL A 518 -30.09 4.44 -14.31
CA VAL A 518 -29.13 3.34 -14.25
C VAL A 518 -28.69 2.95 -15.66
N VAL A 519 -27.38 3.02 -15.94
CA VAL A 519 -26.80 2.54 -17.20
C VAL A 519 -26.13 1.19 -16.96
N ARG A 520 -26.41 0.22 -17.82
CA ARG A 520 -25.80 -1.12 -17.80
C ARG A 520 -24.92 -1.29 -19.03
N LEU A 521 -23.69 -1.71 -18.83
CA LEU A 521 -22.78 -2.13 -19.87
C LEU A 521 -22.56 -3.66 -19.82
N GLN A 522 -21.78 -4.16 -20.78
CA GLN A 522 -21.43 -5.59 -20.86
C GLN A 522 -20.77 -6.12 -19.58
N LYS A 523 -20.75 -7.45 -19.45
CA LYS A 523 -20.10 -8.17 -18.34
C LYS A 523 -20.62 -7.78 -16.95
N GLY A 524 -21.85 -7.25 -16.85
CA GLY A 524 -22.49 -6.94 -15.56
C GLY A 524 -22.09 -5.61 -14.94
N LEU A 525 -21.36 -4.74 -15.65
CA LEU A 525 -21.07 -3.38 -15.18
C LEU A 525 -22.36 -2.55 -15.10
N MET A 526 -22.54 -1.83 -13.98
CA MET A 526 -23.67 -0.93 -13.77
C MET A 526 -23.19 0.40 -13.22
N PHE A 527 -23.66 1.49 -13.80
CA PHE A 527 -23.41 2.87 -13.40
C PHE A 527 -24.70 3.49 -12.86
N TYR A 528 -24.66 4.09 -11.69
CA TYR A 528 -25.83 4.73 -11.08
C TYR A 528 -25.42 5.76 -10.03
N LYS A 529 -26.31 6.73 -9.79
CA LYS A 529 -26.12 7.75 -8.74
C LYS A 529 -27.04 7.45 -7.56
N ARG A 530 -26.49 7.50 -6.34
CA ARG A 530 -27.26 7.31 -5.10
C ARG A 530 -26.60 8.07 -3.96
N LYS A 531 -27.40 8.80 -3.16
CA LYS A 531 -26.95 9.51 -1.94
C LYS A 531 -25.69 10.36 -2.15
N GLY A 532 -25.60 11.08 -3.26
CA GLY A 532 -24.47 11.98 -3.55
C GLY A 532 -23.23 11.30 -4.14
N PHE A 533 -23.28 9.99 -4.38
CA PHE A 533 -22.20 9.23 -5.01
C PHE A 533 -22.59 8.72 -6.39
N LEU A 534 -21.63 8.72 -7.32
CA LEU A 534 -21.66 7.86 -8.49
C LEU A 534 -21.07 6.51 -8.09
N PHE A 535 -21.81 5.43 -8.36
CA PHE A 535 -21.36 4.06 -8.17
C PHE A 535 -21.14 3.37 -9.51
N ILE A 536 -20.05 2.62 -9.58
CA ILE A 536 -19.80 1.65 -10.66
C ILE A 536 -19.78 0.27 -10.00
N LYS A 537 -20.84 -0.51 -10.21
CA LYS A 537 -20.93 -1.88 -9.69
C LYS A 537 -20.16 -2.83 -10.61
N LEU A 538 -19.27 -3.60 -10.04
CA LEU A 538 -18.45 -4.62 -10.69
C LEU A 538 -19.17 -5.97 -10.74
N PRO A 539 -18.70 -6.94 -11.56
CA PRO A 539 -19.25 -8.30 -11.60
C PRO A 539 -19.22 -9.05 -10.27
N SER A 540 -18.23 -8.78 -9.42
CA SER A 540 -18.15 -9.29 -8.04
C SER A 540 -19.30 -8.83 -7.14
N GLY A 541 -20.02 -7.79 -7.56
CA GLY A 541 -21.00 -7.09 -6.75
C GLY A 541 -20.45 -5.86 -6.03
N ARG A 542 -19.13 -5.76 -5.85
CA ARG A 542 -18.45 -4.61 -5.25
C ARG A 542 -18.69 -3.33 -6.05
N ARG A 543 -18.58 -2.19 -5.41
CA ARG A 543 -18.86 -0.88 -6.00
C ARG A 543 -17.65 0.03 -5.89
N LEU A 544 -17.28 0.68 -6.98
CA LEU A 544 -16.41 1.85 -6.94
C LEU A 544 -17.28 3.08 -6.66
N ALA A 545 -16.86 3.93 -5.74
CA ALA A 545 -17.62 5.11 -5.36
C ALA A 545 -16.85 6.40 -5.69
N TYR A 546 -17.54 7.37 -6.28
CA TYR A 546 -17.03 8.70 -6.59
C TYR A 546 -17.91 9.72 -5.87
N ALA A 547 -17.34 10.43 -4.90
CA ALA A 547 -18.06 11.35 -4.04
C ALA A 547 -18.39 12.67 -4.76
N LYS A 548 -19.59 13.21 -4.57
CA LYS A 548 -20.10 14.46 -5.16
C LYS A 548 -19.72 14.61 -6.64
N PRO A 549 -20.05 13.63 -7.51
CA PRO A 549 -19.71 13.69 -8.94
C PRO A 549 -20.47 14.81 -9.64
N ARG A 550 -19.81 15.50 -10.59
CA ARG A 550 -20.42 16.57 -11.40
C ARG A 550 -19.94 16.51 -12.84
N LEU A 551 -20.77 17.05 -13.74
CA LEU A 551 -20.36 17.45 -15.08
C LEU A 551 -20.09 18.96 -15.06
N GLU A 552 -18.86 19.35 -15.31
CA GLU A 552 -18.44 20.73 -15.38
C GLU A 552 -18.15 21.10 -16.83
N GLN A 553 -18.75 22.18 -17.32
CA GLN A 553 -18.52 22.66 -18.67
C GLN A 553 -17.26 23.49 -18.71
N GLN A 554 -16.37 23.17 -19.63
CA GLN A 554 -15.17 23.95 -19.91
C GLN A 554 -15.46 25.09 -20.89
N PRO A 555 -14.63 26.14 -20.93
CA PRO A 555 -14.78 27.23 -21.87
C PRO A 555 -14.77 26.82 -23.36
N ASP A 556 -14.18 25.64 -23.66
CA ASP A 556 -14.14 25.06 -25.01
C ASP A 556 -15.42 24.25 -25.37
N GLY A 557 -16.43 24.25 -24.49
CA GLY A 557 -17.70 23.56 -24.67
C GLY A 557 -17.65 22.07 -24.33
N ARG A 558 -16.53 21.51 -23.92
CA ARG A 558 -16.42 20.11 -23.48
C ARG A 558 -16.89 19.95 -22.06
N SER A 559 -17.52 18.81 -21.78
CA SER A 559 -17.89 18.42 -20.41
C SER A 559 -16.78 17.60 -19.77
N HIS A 560 -16.37 18.00 -18.57
CA HIS A 560 -15.45 17.25 -17.72
C HIS A 560 -16.21 16.56 -16.58
N ILE A 561 -15.87 15.34 -16.31
CA ILE A 561 -16.37 14.61 -15.15
C ILE A 561 -15.44 14.90 -13.98
N THR A 562 -15.99 15.48 -12.92
CA THR A 562 -15.25 15.79 -11.70
C THR A 562 -15.87 15.14 -10.49
N TYR A 563 -15.08 14.89 -9.43
CA TYR A 563 -15.50 14.30 -8.17
C TYR A 563 -14.54 14.69 -7.03
N ASP A 564 -14.98 14.53 -5.78
CA ASP A 564 -14.12 14.74 -4.63
C ASP A 564 -13.36 13.45 -4.29
N GLY A 565 -12.06 13.54 -4.06
CA GLY A 565 -11.22 12.40 -3.79
C GLY A 565 -9.82 12.75 -3.26
N GLN A 566 -9.06 11.74 -2.87
CA GLN A 566 -7.68 11.89 -2.45
C GLN A 566 -6.79 12.18 -3.65
N GLY A 567 -6.11 13.33 -3.64
CA GLY A 567 -5.09 13.69 -4.62
C GLY A 567 -3.71 13.16 -4.23
N ASP A 568 -2.82 13.02 -5.22
CA ASP A 568 -1.48 12.41 -5.03
C ASP A 568 -0.57 13.22 -4.07
N LYS A 569 -0.72 14.54 -4.00
CA LYS A 569 0.19 15.43 -3.26
C LYS A 569 -0.48 16.39 -2.28
N VAL A 570 -1.77 16.63 -2.38
CA VAL A 570 -2.44 17.80 -1.75
C VAL A 570 -3.66 17.41 -0.90
N GLY A 571 -3.77 16.17 -0.45
CA GLY A 571 -4.90 15.77 0.39
C GLY A 571 -6.22 15.59 -0.39
N PHE A 572 -7.36 15.74 0.30
CA PHE A 572 -8.68 15.50 -0.27
C PHE A 572 -9.18 16.76 -1.02
N MET A 573 -9.45 16.61 -2.32
CA MET A 573 -9.74 17.73 -3.21
C MET A 573 -10.62 17.33 -4.38
N ARG A 574 -11.00 18.32 -5.21
CA ARG A 574 -11.69 18.11 -6.48
C ARG A 574 -10.74 17.56 -7.52
N LEU A 575 -11.11 16.45 -8.16
CA LEU A 575 -10.32 15.72 -9.15
C LEU A 575 -11.11 15.57 -10.44
N ASP A 576 -10.39 15.58 -11.57
CA ASP A 576 -10.92 15.25 -12.89
C ASP A 576 -10.83 13.75 -13.16
N THR A 577 -11.77 13.24 -13.99
CA THR A 577 -11.70 11.88 -14.54
C THR A 577 -12.27 11.85 -15.96
N TYR A 578 -11.93 10.78 -16.67
CA TYR A 578 -12.35 10.56 -18.06
C TYR A 578 -12.47 9.05 -18.33
N GLY A 579 -12.98 8.68 -19.51
CA GLY A 579 -13.28 7.29 -19.84
C GLY A 579 -12.13 6.32 -19.61
N GLY A 580 -10.92 6.66 -20.05
CA GLY A 580 -9.73 5.82 -19.84
C GLY A 580 -9.38 5.62 -18.37
N LYS A 581 -9.47 6.68 -17.55
CA LYS A 581 -9.20 6.60 -16.09
C LYS A 581 -10.28 5.80 -15.36
N ILE A 582 -11.54 5.91 -15.81
CA ILE A 582 -12.65 5.11 -15.28
C ILE A 582 -12.40 3.63 -15.60
N VAL A 583 -12.00 3.31 -16.84
CA VAL A 583 -11.69 1.93 -17.26
C VAL A 583 -10.49 1.39 -16.48
N GLU A 584 -9.42 2.18 -16.28
CA GLU A 584 -8.30 1.79 -15.42
C GLU A 584 -8.77 1.38 -14.02
N ASN A 585 -9.61 2.21 -13.38
CA ASN A 585 -10.15 1.91 -12.06
C ASN A 585 -11.02 0.63 -12.05
N ILE A 586 -11.86 0.43 -13.06
CA ILE A 586 -12.67 -0.78 -13.21
C ILE A 586 -11.80 -2.03 -13.36
N VAL A 587 -10.79 -1.98 -14.22
CA VAL A 587 -9.89 -3.10 -14.51
C VAL A 587 -9.05 -3.46 -13.28
N GLN A 588 -8.43 -2.47 -12.66
CA GLN A 588 -7.61 -2.68 -11.45
C GLN A 588 -8.44 -3.20 -10.28
N ALA A 589 -9.66 -2.68 -10.12
CA ALA A 589 -10.57 -3.14 -9.07
C ALA A 589 -11.04 -4.58 -9.31
N THR A 590 -11.33 -4.94 -10.56
CA THR A 590 -11.72 -6.32 -10.91
C THR A 590 -10.52 -7.28 -10.75
N ALA A 591 -9.31 -6.87 -11.12
CA ALA A 591 -8.10 -7.65 -10.88
C ALA A 591 -7.89 -7.90 -9.37
N ARG A 592 -8.12 -6.87 -8.54
CA ARG A 592 -8.10 -7.00 -7.06
C ARG A 592 -9.14 -8.00 -6.57
N ASP A 593 -10.36 -7.97 -7.10
CA ASP A 593 -11.42 -8.89 -6.69
C ASP A 593 -11.07 -10.34 -7.04
N LEU A 594 -10.47 -10.57 -8.21
CA LEU A 594 -9.98 -11.89 -8.63
C LEU A 594 -8.87 -12.41 -7.72
N LEU A 595 -7.89 -11.56 -7.36
CA LEU A 595 -6.83 -11.92 -6.41
C LEU A 595 -7.42 -12.23 -5.03
N ALA A 596 -8.32 -11.39 -4.53
CA ALA A 596 -8.96 -11.56 -3.23
C ALA A 596 -9.70 -12.89 -3.11
N ASP A 597 -10.51 -13.22 -4.13
CA ASP A 597 -11.23 -14.49 -4.20
C ASP A 597 -10.28 -15.70 -4.34
N ALA A 598 -9.17 -15.52 -5.07
CA ALA A 598 -8.11 -16.55 -5.15
C ALA A 598 -7.44 -16.80 -3.79
N MET A 599 -7.14 -15.74 -3.04
CA MET A 599 -6.56 -15.86 -1.70
C MET A 599 -7.51 -16.56 -0.72
N LEU A 600 -8.82 -16.27 -0.74
CA LEU A 600 -9.81 -17.00 0.06
C LEU A 600 -9.82 -18.50 -0.29
N ARG A 601 -9.71 -18.85 -1.57
CA ARG A 601 -9.62 -20.27 -1.98
C ARG A 601 -8.31 -20.94 -1.56
N LEU A 602 -7.20 -20.21 -1.59
CA LEU A 602 -5.91 -20.71 -1.08
C LEU A 602 -6.01 -20.99 0.42
N GLU A 603 -6.54 -20.04 1.20
CA GLU A 603 -6.79 -20.21 2.63
C GLU A 603 -7.66 -21.45 2.92
N ALA A 604 -8.80 -21.58 2.22
CA ALA A 604 -9.69 -22.73 2.35
C ALA A 604 -9.03 -24.05 1.94
N GLY A 605 -8.03 -24.00 1.05
CA GLY A 605 -7.26 -25.16 0.61
C GLY A 605 -6.05 -25.50 1.49
N GLY A 606 -5.87 -24.80 2.63
CA GLY A 606 -4.76 -25.04 3.55
C GLY A 606 -3.44 -24.39 3.13
N TYR A 607 -3.47 -23.38 2.28
CA TYR A 607 -2.31 -22.54 1.92
C TYR A 607 -2.41 -21.21 2.67
N PRO A 608 -1.82 -21.07 3.86
CA PRO A 608 -1.88 -19.84 4.63
C PRO A 608 -1.11 -18.73 3.90
N VAL A 609 -1.83 -17.74 3.40
CA VAL A 609 -1.24 -16.58 2.75
C VAL A 609 -0.58 -15.70 3.81
N ILE A 610 0.69 -15.33 3.62
CA ILE A 610 1.44 -14.45 4.54
C ILE A 610 1.70 -13.07 3.96
N MET A 611 1.66 -12.93 2.66
CA MET A 611 1.73 -11.64 1.94
C MET A 611 1.21 -11.81 0.52
N HIS A 612 0.93 -10.69 -0.12
CA HIS A 612 0.67 -10.65 -1.56
C HIS A 612 1.33 -9.40 -2.16
N ILE A 613 1.73 -9.49 -3.43
CA ILE A 613 2.48 -8.45 -4.15
C ILE A 613 1.81 -8.24 -5.50
N HIS A 614 1.17 -7.09 -5.71
CA HIS A 614 0.39 -6.77 -6.91
C HIS A 614 -0.71 -7.82 -7.19
N ASP A 615 -0.44 -8.75 -8.07
CA ASP A 615 -1.30 -9.87 -8.53
C ASP A 615 -0.75 -11.26 -8.12
N GLU A 616 0.23 -11.29 -7.23
CA GLU A 616 0.89 -12.47 -6.71
C GLU A 616 0.48 -12.74 -5.25
N ALA A 617 0.13 -13.96 -4.90
CA ALA A 617 -0.08 -14.42 -3.53
C ALA A 617 1.07 -15.34 -3.10
N VAL A 618 1.55 -15.16 -1.86
CA VAL A 618 2.63 -15.94 -1.25
C VAL A 618 2.10 -16.63 0.00
N ALA A 619 2.17 -17.96 0.00
CA ALA A 619 1.81 -18.78 1.15
C ALA A 619 3.05 -19.41 1.79
N ASP A 620 3.04 -19.56 3.11
CA ASP A 620 4.08 -20.22 3.91
C ASP A 620 3.57 -21.60 4.36
N VAL A 621 4.09 -22.66 3.78
CA VAL A 621 3.59 -24.04 4.01
C VAL A 621 4.69 -24.96 4.50
N PRO A 622 4.35 -25.98 5.31
CA PRO A 622 5.32 -26.99 5.75
C PRO A 622 6.03 -27.66 4.57
N ASP A 623 7.28 -28.03 4.75
CA ASP A 623 8.02 -28.79 3.77
C ASP A 623 7.28 -30.08 3.41
N GLY A 624 7.16 -30.35 2.11
CA GLY A 624 6.41 -31.50 1.60
C GLY A 624 4.90 -31.30 1.46
N PHE A 625 4.31 -30.22 2.00
CA PHE A 625 2.89 -29.92 1.83
C PHE A 625 2.59 -29.34 0.44
N GLY A 626 1.68 -29.98 -0.29
CA GLY A 626 1.17 -29.50 -1.56
C GLY A 626 2.26 -29.31 -2.64
N CYS A 627 1.88 -28.70 -3.74
CA CYS A 627 2.82 -28.27 -4.80
C CYS A 627 2.33 -26.97 -5.47
N ALA A 628 3.23 -26.27 -6.18
CA ALA A 628 2.90 -25.06 -6.91
C ALA A 628 1.74 -25.25 -7.92
N THR A 629 1.64 -26.42 -8.55
CA THR A 629 0.55 -26.76 -9.49
C THR A 629 -0.81 -26.81 -8.79
N LEU A 630 -0.90 -27.36 -7.57
CA LEU A 630 -2.12 -27.38 -6.76
C LEU A 630 -2.51 -25.97 -6.31
N CYS A 631 -1.55 -25.18 -5.88
CA CYS A 631 -1.75 -23.78 -5.53
C CYS A 631 -2.34 -22.98 -6.71
N VAL A 632 -1.76 -23.11 -7.91
CA VAL A 632 -2.28 -22.46 -9.13
C VAL A 632 -3.70 -22.93 -9.47
N ARG A 633 -4.01 -24.22 -9.32
CA ARG A 633 -5.37 -24.73 -9.56
C ARG A 633 -6.37 -24.14 -8.57
N GLN A 634 -6.03 -24.07 -7.30
CA GLN A 634 -6.90 -23.50 -6.28
C GLN A 634 -7.08 -21.99 -6.45
N SER A 635 -6.01 -21.24 -6.75
CA SER A 635 -6.10 -19.80 -6.99
C SER A 635 -6.98 -19.44 -8.20
N ARG A 636 -6.94 -20.23 -9.27
CA ARG A 636 -7.70 -19.98 -10.50
C ARG A 636 -9.16 -20.42 -10.44
N GLY A 637 -9.50 -21.39 -9.58
CA GLY A 637 -10.84 -21.97 -9.47
C GLY A 637 -11.28 -22.76 -10.72
N PRO A 638 -12.36 -23.57 -10.63
CA PRO A 638 -12.81 -24.42 -11.73
C PRO A 638 -13.37 -23.65 -12.93
N ARG A 639 -13.74 -22.37 -12.78
CA ARG A 639 -14.30 -21.54 -13.87
C ARG A 639 -13.28 -20.63 -14.56
N ALA A 640 -12.09 -20.48 -14.04
CA ALA A 640 -11.05 -19.62 -14.62
C ALA A 640 -10.23 -20.31 -15.73
N CYS A 641 -10.45 -21.60 -15.96
CA CYS A 641 -9.81 -22.39 -17.02
C CYS A 641 -10.68 -22.57 -18.27
N ARG A 642 -11.81 -21.85 -18.40
CA ARG A 642 -12.66 -21.88 -19.60
C ARG A 642 -12.79 -20.51 -20.26
#